data_5d573f0744a31bea3e335c1fa4db42ee
#
_entry.id   5d573f0744a31bea3e335c1fa4db42ee
#
_cell.length_a   1.000
_cell.length_b   1.000
_cell.length_c   1.000
_cell.angle_alpha   90.00
_cell.angle_beta   90.00
_cell.angle_gamma   90.00
#
_symmetry.space_group_name_H-M   'P 1'
#
loop_
_entity.id
_entity.type
_entity.pdbx_description
1 polymer ?
#
loop_
_entity_poly.entity_id
_entity_poly.type
_entity_poly.pdbx_seq_one_letter_code
_entity_poly.pdbx_strand_id
1 'polypeptide(L)'
;MAGEAWIPYWRSVFLYARAALVFADHTVSALECPPNKDTSPAFANTHVAPDGRRLNQRLAEHLSRVSEKAADLVWRMANLVERPEASLTGLQPCSLEAVLRPADPESRFAWQNTAADALAEAREAYPTSGALVFNMAGTGSGKTRMNVRAACVLSRSDAPRFSIALNLRSLTLQTGRALQCQLGLSDSDLATVIGDDVTRKLFNASNIKEKENIAAPWSDDDGNPAETEALTSGGNWPLPAWLESFFPKPQERRIVGAPLLVSTIDYLIAAGEPHRQGHHVKALLRLMSADLVLDEIDSYDPESLVAVLRLVQWCAFFGRNVICSSATLSRPVAQAVEAAYASGAEMARALRHGKSACTDEEKPRSEAKTLYVLAFIDDALPPLIKAVPHVPEKGRAERAAALLALYDSRVSAQLEAIAALPVYRHAELLPMAEESVSTWMGAVTAGVQKLHARHALTDARSGVAYSFGLVRVANIATAVDVARHLAKELPQARVACYHANDWHIARFHKEKRLDFLLSRAEGDRHIVADHEIRAFLDEAAHEERPDVPFIVVATPVEEVGRDHDFDWAVLDVSSAQSLVQAAGRVNRHRLRPCGDAPNIAVPQFNWRHCRNSDRGEPRAPAFCWPGYEGKDKERYSIHDLAQILPWREGRLVITRSEEHTSELQSHLNLV
;
A
#
# COMPACT_ATOMS: atom_id res chain seq x y z
N MET A 1 -38.17 -5.85 12.88
CA MET A 1 -37.72 -5.16 11.66
C MET A 1 -36.24 -5.44 11.46
N ALA A 2 -35.93 -6.38 10.60
CA ALA A 2 -34.55 -6.62 10.17
C ALA A 2 -34.38 -5.87 8.85
N GLY A 3 -34.08 -4.58 8.90
CA GLY A 3 -33.74 -3.82 7.73
C GLY A 3 -32.32 -4.17 7.25
N GLU A 4 -32.01 -3.95 5.99
CA GLU A 4 -30.68 -4.20 5.37
C GLU A 4 -29.51 -3.59 6.18
N ALA A 5 -29.74 -2.51 6.92
CA ALA A 5 -28.76 -1.84 7.79
C ALA A 5 -28.19 -2.73 8.92
N TRP A 6 -28.86 -3.84 9.28
CA TRP A 6 -28.39 -4.76 10.30
C TRP A 6 -27.54 -5.91 9.77
N ILE A 7 -27.45 -6.11 8.46
CA ILE A 7 -26.67 -7.19 7.84
C ILE A 7 -25.18 -7.07 8.23
N PRO A 8 -24.50 -5.92 8.11
CA PRO A 8 -23.10 -5.79 8.49
C PRO A 8 -22.86 -6.09 9.98
N TYR A 9 -23.77 -5.63 10.86
CA TYR A 9 -23.68 -5.89 12.30
C TYR A 9 -23.73 -7.40 12.60
N TRP A 10 -24.76 -8.09 12.12
CA TRP A 10 -24.90 -9.54 12.38
C TRP A 10 -23.79 -10.36 11.73
N ARG A 11 -23.31 -9.94 10.56
CA ARG A 11 -22.12 -10.53 9.94
C ARG A 11 -20.91 -10.41 10.84
N SER A 12 -20.69 -9.26 11.45
CA SER A 12 -19.57 -9.03 12.35
C SER A 12 -19.68 -9.86 13.63
N VAL A 13 -20.86 -9.91 14.23
CA VAL A 13 -21.14 -10.77 15.41
C VAL A 13 -20.92 -12.25 15.05
N PHE A 14 -21.39 -12.69 13.90
CA PHE A 14 -21.22 -14.06 13.43
C PHE A 14 -19.74 -14.43 13.24
N LEU A 15 -18.97 -13.57 12.55
CA LEU A 15 -17.55 -13.83 12.31
C LEU A 15 -16.73 -13.85 13.61
N TYR A 16 -17.06 -12.94 14.55
CA TYR A 16 -16.45 -12.92 15.86
C TYR A 16 -16.75 -14.21 16.66
N ALA A 17 -18.03 -14.60 16.74
CA ALA A 17 -18.44 -15.82 17.42
C ALA A 17 -17.83 -17.07 16.76
N ARG A 18 -17.79 -17.10 15.42
CA ARG A 18 -17.14 -18.19 14.67
C ARG A 18 -15.64 -18.27 14.98
N ALA A 19 -14.94 -17.15 15.09
CA ALA A 19 -13.53 -17.16 15.46
C ALA A 19 -13.33 -17.78 16.85
N ALA A 20 -14.16 -17.41 17.82
CA ALA A 20 -14.12 -18.00 19.18
C ALA A 20 -14.41 -19.50 19.15
N LEU A 21 -15.40 -19.95 18.37
CA LEU A 21 -15.74 -21.37 18.22
C LEU A 21 -14.61 -22.17 17.55
N VAL A 22 -14.05 -21.67 16.46
CA VAL A 22 -12.92 -22.32 15.77
C VAL A 22 -11.71 -22.43 16.68
N PHE A 23 -11.43 -21.38 17.43
CA PHE A 23 -10.34 -21.39 18.40
C PHE A 23 -10.60 -22.39 19.54
N ALA A 24 -11.82 -22.43 20.07
CA ALA A 24 -12.22 -23.37 21.11
C ALA A 24 -12.11 -24.82 20.63
N ASP A 25 -12.63 -25.12 19.44
CA ASP A 25 -12.57 -26.44 18.84
C ASP A 25 -11.14 -26.94 18.66
N HIS A 26 -10.26 -26.11 18.07
CA HIS A 26 -8.84 -26.43 17.96
C HIS A 26 -8.17 -26.72 19.30
N THR A 27 -8.46 -25.89 20.32
CA THR A 27 -7.87 -26.03 21.65
C THR A 27 -8.36 -27.33 22.32
N VAL A 28 -9.66 -27.60 22.27
CA VAL A 28 -10.27 -28.78 22.89
C VAL A 28 -9.86 -30.06 22.15
N SER A 29 -9.82 -30.03 20.80
CA SER A 29 -9.41 -31.17 19.98
C SER A 29 -7.96 -31.61 20.21
N ALA A 30 -7.09 -30.68 20.68
CA ALA A 30 -5.70 -30.96 21.01
C ALA A 30 -5.51 -31.55 22.43
N LEU A 31 -6.55 -31.56 23.27
CA LEU A 31 -6.47 -32.09 24.62
C LEU A 31 -6.54 -33.62 24.62
N GLU A 32 -5.72 -34.24 25.47
CA GLU A 32 -5.82 -35.66 25.75
C GLU A 32 -7.11 -35.94 26.53
N CYS A 33 -7.84 -36.95 26.09
CA CYS A 33 -8.95 -37.50 26.85
C CYS A 33 -8.57 -38.87 27.40
N PRO A 34 -8.63 -39.09 28.72
CA PRO A 34 -8.43 -40.40 29.28
C PRO A 34 -9.50 -41.39 28.72
N PRO A 35 -9.17 -42.66 28.53
CA PRO A 35 -10.12 -43.63 28.06
C PRO A 35 -11.27 -43.75 29.04
N ASN A 36 -12.44 -43.28 28.64
CA ASN A 36 -13.62 -43.33 29.49
C ASN A 36 -14.34 -44.67 29.29
N LYS A 37 -14.85 -45.26 30.33
CA LYS A 37 -15.51 -46.61 30.35
C LYS A 37 -16.95 -46.60 29.79
N ASP A 38 -17.43 -45.48 29.33
CA ASP A 38 -18.78 -45.32 28.85
C ASP A 38 -18.91 -45.77 27.39
N THR A 39 -19.99 -46.42 27.06
CA THR A 39 -20.26 -47.20 25.83
C THR A 39 -20.93 -46.37 24.71
N SER A 40 -20.98 -45.05 24.82
CA SER A 40 -21.57 -44.22 23.75
C SER A 40 -20.77 -44.29 22.46
N PRO A 41 -21.39 -44.59 21.31
CA PRO A 41 -20.71 -44.82 20.01
C PRO A 41 -20.31 -43.52 19.29
N ALA A 42 -20.74 -42.33 19.74
CA ALA A 42 -20.50 -41.07 19.04
C ALA A 42 -19.21 -40.40 19.53
N PHE A 43 -18.22 -40.28 18.63
CA PHE A 43 -16.96 -39.61 18.85
C PHE A 43 -16.86 -38.35 17.96
N ALA A 44 -16.32 -37.25 18.52
CA ALA A 44 -16.00 -36.04 17.80
C ALA A 44 -14.58 -36.10 17.22
N ASN A 45 -13.67 -36.80 17.88
CA ASN A 45 -12.28 -36.90 17.47
C ASN A 45 -11.79 -38.35 17.65
N THR A 46 -11.25 -38.93 16.56
CA THR A 46 -10.65 -40.26 16.53
C THR A 46 -9.19 -40.24 16.10
N HIS A 47 -8.54 -39.06 16.19
CA HIS A 47 -7.17 -38.84 15.73
C HIS A 47 -6.18 -39.66 16.56
N VAL A 48 -5.18 -40.24 15.89
CA VAL A 48 -4.03 -40.89 16.52
C VAL A 48 -2.85 -39.90 16.42
N ALA A 49 -2.35 -39.44 17.56
CA ALA A 49 -1.18 -38.58 17.58
C ALA A 49 0.08 -39.32 17.09
N PRO A 50 1.13 -38.61 16.61
CA PRO A 50 2.36 -39.24 16.10
C PRO A 50 3.07 -40.15 17.11
N ASP A 51 2.85 -39.93 18.39
CA ASP A 51 3.38 -40.76 19.50
C ASP A 51 2.48 -41.99 19.83
N GLY A 52 1.49 -42.27 19.00
CA GLY A 52 0.57 -43.39 19.13
C GLY A 52 -0.58 -43.18 20.11
N ARG A 53 -0.72 -42.02 20.76
CA ARG A 53 -1.83 -41.73 21.65
C ARG A 53 -3.12 -41.52 20.86
N ARG A 54 -4.18 -42.14 21.32
CA ARG A 54 -5.51 -41.96 20.72
C ARG A 54 -6.24 -40.83 21.42
N LEU A 55 -6.52 -39.75 20.68
CA LEU A 55 -7.30 -38.61 21.13
C LEU A 55 -8.78 -38.87 20.88
N ASN A 56 -9.36 -39.86 21.56
CA ASN A 56 -10.76 -40.21 21.41
C ASN A 56 -11.62 -39.33 22.34
N GLN A 57 -12.24 -38.32 21.76
CA GLN A 57 -13.17 -37.44 22.47
C GLN A 57 -14.61 -37.82 22.14
N ARG A 58 -15.44 -37.97 23.15
CA ARG A 58 -16.87 -38.22 22.99
C ARG A 58 -17.55 -36.95 22.50
N LEU A 59 -18.52 -37.07 21.60
CA LEU A 59 -19.21 -35.94 21.00
C LEU A 59 -19.85 -35.03 22.03
N ALA A 60 -20.59 -35.56 23.02
CA ALA A 60 -21.25 -34.77 24.03
C ALA A 60 -20.25 -34.00 24.93
N GLU A 61 -19.18 -34.67 25.37
CA GLU A 61 -18.14 -34.06 26.18
C GLU A 61 -17.36 -33.01 25.39
N HIS A 62 -17.01 -33.30 24.13
CA HIS A 62 -16.35 -32.36 23.22
C HIS A 62 -17.20 -31.09 23.04
N LEU A 63 -18.48 -31.22 22.72
CA LEU A 63 -19.38 -30.07 22.52
C LEU A 63 -19.54 -29.24 23.81
N SER A 64 -19.63 -29.86 24.98
CA SER A 64 -19.66 -29.11 26.26
C SER A 64 -18.38 -28.32 26.48
N ARG A 65 -17.21 -28.97 26.32
CA ARG A 65 -15.90 -28.30 26.50
C ARG A 65 -15.66 -27.20 25.47
N VAL A 66 -16.05 -27.41 24.21
CA VAL A 66 -15.97 -26.36 23.18
C VAL A 66 -16.85 -25.17 23.51
N SER A 67 -18.08 -25.43 24.00
CA SER A 67 -19.00 -24.36 24.40
C SER A 67 -18.46 -23.51 25.57
N GLU A 68 -17.97 -24.19 26.61
CA GLU A 68 -17.37 -23.51 27.78
C GLU A 68 -16.11 -22.72 27.37
N LYS A 69 -15.25 -23.33 26.55
CA LYS A 69 -14.04 -22.68 26.07
C LYS A 69 -14.33 -21.51 25.13
N ALA A 70 -15.34 -21.62 24.27
CA ALA A 70 -15.75 -20.54 23.38
C ALA A 70 -16.28 -19.33 24.19
N ALA A 71 -17.05 -19.56 25.23
CA ALA A 71 -17.52 -18.49 26.14
C ALA A 71 -16.36 -17.77 26.84
N ASP A 72 -15.38 -18.52 27.38
CA ASP A 72 -14.14 -17.93 27.94
C ASP A 72 -13.36 -17.12 26.89
N LEU A 73 -13.23 -17.65 25.67
CA LEU A 73 -12.52 -16.97 24.58
C LEU A 73 -13.20 -15.68 24.12
N VAL A 74 -14.54 -15.65 24.03
CA VAL A 74 -15.28 -14.42 23.71
C VAL A 74 -14.94 -13.31 24.70
N TRP A 75 -14.89 -13.63 25.99
CA TRP A 75 -14.53 -12.67 27.02
C TRP A 75 -13.06 -12.23 26.93
N ARG A 76 -12.11 -13.16 26.69
CA ARG A 76 -10.69 -12.84 26.52
C ARG A 76 -10.44 -12.00 25.27
N MET A 77 -11.12 -12.31 24.16
CA MET A 77 -11.06 -11.53 22.93
C MET A 77 -11.62 -10.12 23.14
N ALA A 78 -12.71 -9.95 23.90
CA ALA A 78 -13.22 -8.62 24.25
C ALA A 78 -12.20 -7.81 25.07
N ASN A 79 -11.54 -8.43 26.05
CA ASN A 79 -10.46 -7.78 26.79
C ASN A 79 -9.26 -7.41 25.90
N LEU A 80 -8.94 -8.26 24.90
CA LEU A 80 -7.88 -7.95 23.93
C LEU A 80 -8.23 -6.73 23.07
N VAL A 81 -9.51 -6.51 22.76
CA VAL A 81 -9.95 -5.28 22.07
C VAL A 81 -9.79 -4.06 22.96
N GLU A 82 -10.16 -4.15 24.22
CA GLU A 82 -10.15 -3.00 25.12
C GLU A 82 -8.73 -2.64 25.60
N ARG A 83 -7.92 -3.65 25.93
CA ARG A 83 -6.58 -3.50 26.55
C ARG A 83 -5.58 -4.48 25.93
N PRO A 84 -5.19 -4.30 24.66
CA PRO A 84 -4.24 -5.20 24.02
C PRO A 84 -2.90 -5.26 24.76
N GLU A 85 -2.45 -4.15 25.35
CA GLU A 85 -1.21 -4.03 26.13
C GLU A 85 -1.16 -4.92 27.38
N ALA A 86 -2.30 -5.29 27.92
CA ALA A 86 -2.37 -6.23 29.05
C ALA A 86 -2.01 -7.67 28.67
N SER A 87 -2.04 -7.99 27.38
CA SER A 87 -1.83 -9.33 26.85
C SER A 87 -0.70 -9.44 25.83
N LEU A 88 -0.37 -8.37 25.14
CA LEU A 88 0.55 -8.34 24.02
C LEU A 88 1.58 -7.22 24.15
N THR A 89 2.79 -7.47 23.71
CA THR A 89 3.88 -6.50 23.71
C THR A 89 3.61 -5.38 22.71
N GLY A 90 3.78 -4.11 23.09
CA GLY A 90 3.83 -2.97 22.19
C GLY A 90 5.27 -2.55 21.85
N LEU A 91 5.43 -1.45 21.12
CA LEU A 91 6.74 -0.88 20.78
C LEU A 91 7.53 -0.60 22.07
N GLN A 92 8.83 -0.88 21.99
CA GLN A 92 9.75 -0.58 23.09
C GLN A 92 9.88 0.95 23.29
N PRO A 93 10.07 1.43 24.52
CA PRO A 93 10.15 2.87 24.79
C PRO A 93 11.22 3.61 23.97
N CYS A 94 12.40 2.99 23.78
CA CYS A 94 13.47 3.57 22.95
C CYS A 94 13.09 3.70 21.49
N SER A 95 12.38 2.72 20.94
CA SER A 95 11.88 2.72 19.57
C SER A 95 10.76 3.75 19.40
N LEU A 96 9.87 3.85 20.38
CA LEU A 96 8.82 4.86 20.41
C LEU A 96 9.42 6.28 20.41
N GLU A 97 10.42 6.53 21.26
CA GLU A 97 11.14 7.81 21.29
C GLU A 97 11.77 8.14 19.95
N ALA A 98 12.41 7.15 19.30
CA ALA A 98 13.01 7.34 17.97
C ALA A 98 11.97 7.69 16.89
N VAL A 99 10.79 7.05 16.92
CA VAL A 99 9.68 7.34 16.02
C VAL A 99 9.12 8.75 16.25
N LEU A 100 8.92 9.12 17.50
CA LEU A 100 8.32 10.40 17.88
C LEU A 100 9.29 11.58 17.78
N ARG A 101 10.58 11.35 17.56
CA ARG A 101 11.59 12.41 17.42
C ARG A 101 11.15 13.44 16.36
N PRO A 102 11.07 14.71 16.71
CA PRO A 102 10.70 15.76 15.77
C PRO A 102 11.61 15.80 14.54
N ALA A 103 11.06 16.14 13.40
CA ALA A 103 11.84 16.49 12.23
C ALA A 103 12.51 17.87 12.45
N ASP A 104 13.67 18.08 11.80
CA ASP A 104 14.33 19.38 11.81
C ASP A 104 13.36 20.46 11.28
N PRO A 105 13.15 21.57 12.05
CA PRO A 105 12.25 22.64 11.64
C PRO A 105 12.60 23.31 10.30
N GLU A 106 13.87 23.29 9.90
CA GLU A 106 14.35 23.85 8.64
C GLU A 106 14.23 22.84 7.47
N SER A 107 13.87 21.59 7.76
CA SER A 107 13.76 20.57 6.73
C SER A 107 12.38 20.58 6.06
N ARG A 108 12.33 20.05 4.83
CA ARG A 108 11.06 19.79 4.11
C ARG A 108 10.11 18.86 4.86
N PHE A 109 10.55 18.25 5.94
CA PHE A 109 9.77 17.32 6.77
C PHE A 109 9.16 17.97 8.01
N ALA A 110 9.36 19.29 8.21
CA ALA A 110 8.85 20.03 9.37
C ALA A 110 7.32 19.92 9.54
N TRP A 111 6.57 19.79 8.44
CA TRP A 111 5.12 19.58 8.45
C TRP A 111 4.68 18.38 9.30
N GLN A 112 5.54 17.35 9.44
CA GLN A 112 5.26 16.16 10.25
C GLN A 112 5.14 16.50 11.75
N ASN A 113 5.82 17.56 12.22
CA ASN A 113 5.72 18.00 13.60
C ASN A 113 4.34 18.58 13.87
N THR A 114 3.91 19.53 13.04
CA THR A 114 2.58 20.14 13.16
C THR A 114 1.46 19.10 13.03
N ALA A 115 1.62 18.12 12.10
CA ALA A 115 0.65 17.06 11.94
C ALA A 115 0.59 16.14 13.17
N ALA A 116 1.73 15.78 13.76
CA ALA A 116 1.79 14.95 14.96
C ALA A 116 1.19 15.67 16.17
N ASP A 117 1.50 16.95 16.37
CA ASP A 117 0.97 17.75 17.47
C ASP A 117 -0.56 17.86 17.39
N ALA A 118 -1.10 18.16 16.21
CA ALA A 118 -2.55 18.23 16.02
C ALA A 118 -3.25 16.88 16.24
N LEU A 119 -2.64 15.77 15.84
CA LEU A 119 -3.17 14.42 16.12
C LEU A 119 -3.09 14.07 17.60
N ALA A 120 -2.05 14.52 18.33
CA ALA A 120 -1.93 14.37 19.77
C ALA A 120 -3.03 15.12 20.52
N GLU A 121 -3.25 16.39 20.16
CA GLU A 121 -4.34 17.20 20.72
C GLU A 121 -5.71 16.56 20.48
N ALA A 122 -5.93 16.04 19.26
CA ALA A 122 -7.16 15.32 18.93
C ALA A 122 -7.33 14.05 19.77
N ARG A 123 -6.23 13.33 20.02
CA ARG A 123 -6.23 12.14 20.87
C ARG A 123 -6.59 12.48 22.33
N GLU A 124 -6.05 13.58 22.86
CA GLU A 124 -6.38 14.07 24.19
C GLU A 124 -7.84 14.53 24.31
N ALA A 125 -8.32 15.27 23.29
CA ALA A 125 -9.69 15.76 23.25
C ALA A 125 -10.75 14.65 23.10
N TYR A 126 -10.40 13.53 22.44
CA TYR A 126 -11.33 12.42 22.14
C TYR A 126 -10.72 11.05 22.53
N PRO A 127 -10.42 10.83 23.84
CA PRO A 127 -9.65 9.68 24.29
C PRO A 127 -10.31 8.31 24.04
N THR A 128 -11.62 8.24 23.88
CA THR A 128 -12.36 6.99 23.65
C THR A 128 -12.70 6.73 22.18
N SER A 129 -12.58 7.76 21.32
CA SER A 129 -12.93 7.66 19.92
C SER A 129 -11.78 7.07 19.09
N GLY A 130 -12.08 6.27 18.08
CA GLY A 130 -11.13 5.90 17.05
C GLY A 130 -10.92 7.06 16.05
N ALA A 131 -9.83 7.01 15.29
CA ALA A 131 -9.51 8.02 14.29
C ALA A 131 -9.35 7.40 12.90
N LEU A 132 -9.89 8.09 11.89
CA LEU A 132 -9.61 7.88 10.47
C LEU A 132 -8.74 9.03 9.99
N VAL A 133 -7.53 8.73 9.53
CA VAL A 133 -6.57 9.71 9.03
C VAL A 133 -6.33 9.49 7.54
N PHE A 134 -6.48 10.53 6.75
CA PHE A 134 -6.03 10.57 5.36
C PHE A 134 -4.71 11.34 5.30
N ASN A 135 -3.61 10.63 5.00
CA ASN A 135 -2.32 11.23 4.74
C ASN A 135 -2.15 11.43 3.24
N MET A 136 -2.38 12.65 2.80
CA MET A 136 -2.40 13.07 1.40
C MET A 136 -1.09 13.76 1.00
N ALA A 137 -0.01 13.55 1.74
CA ALA A 137 1.27 14.19 1.46
C ALA A 137 1.90 13.65 0.18
N GLY A 138 2.63 14.49 -0.53
CA GLY A 138 3.22 14.18 -1.83
C GLY A 138 4.30 13.09 -1.80
N THR A 139 4.70 12.60 -2.98
CA THR A 139 5.82 11.63 -3.09
C THR A 139 7.12 12.24 -2.59
N GLY A 140 7.85 11.50 -1.77
CA GLY A 140 9.12 11.98 -1.20
C GLY A 140 8.99 12.94 -0.03
N SER A 141 7.78 13.25 0.46
CA SER A 141 7.53 14.08 1.65
C SER A 141 7.73 13.34 2.97
N GLY A 142 8.06 12.04 2.94
CA GLY A 142 8.23 11.22 4.14
C GLY A 142 6.93 10.62 4.68
N LYS A 143 5.95 10.34 3.83
CA LYS A 143 4.65 9.72 4.19
C LYS A 143 4.80 8.52 5.12
N THR A 144 5.65 7.56 4.77
CA THR A 144 5.83 6.32 5.55
C THR A 144 6.24 6.60 6.98
N ARG A 145 7.17 7.55 7.20
CA ARG A 145 7.58 7.97 8.55
C ARG A 145 6.42 8.65 9.29
N MET A 146 5.68 9.54 8.61
CA MET A 146 4.53 10.22 9.21
C MET A 146 3.41 9.22 9.55
N ASN A 147 3.16 8.20 8.73
CA ASN A 147 2.18 7.16 9.00
C ASN A 147 2.49 6.40 10.31
N VAL A 148 3.76 6.02 10.49
CA VAL A 148 4.24 5.36 11.72
C VAL A 148 4.11 6.29 12.92
N ARG A 149 4.50 7.55 12.77
CA ARG A 149 4.38 8.58 13.81
C ARG A 149 2.91 8.82 14.19
N ALA A 150 2.02 8.93 13.20
CA ALA A 150 0.59 9.10 13.43
C ALA A 150 -0.01 7.90 14.19
N ALA A 151 0.36 6.66 13.84
CA ALA A 151 -0.08 5.47 14.54
C ALA A 151 0.38 5.48 16.02
N CYS A 152 1.61 5.92 16.29
CA CYS A 152 2.12 6.04 17.66
C CYS A 152 1.41 7.15 18.45
N VAL A 153 1.23 8.32 17.86
CA VAL A 153 0.58 9.48 18.52
C VAL A 153 -0.90 9.21 18.83
N LEU A 154 -1.60 8.52 17.91
CA LEU A 154 -3.01 8.17 18.08
C LEU A 154 -3.24 6.95 18.98
N SER A 155 -2.19 6.23 19.36
CA SER A 155 -2.32 5.07 20.23
C SER A 155 -3.01 5.41 21.56
N ARG A 156 -3.82 4.47 22.04
CA ARG A 156 -4.46 4.58 23.39
C ARG A 156 -3.55 4.13 24.52
N SER A 157 -2.44 3.55 24.17
CA SER A 157 -1.48 2.96 25.10
C SER A 157 -0.10 3.56 24.88
N ASP A 158 0.69 3.64 25.94
CA ASP A 158 2.11 4.01 25.88
C ASP A 158 2.96 2.95 25.16
N ALA A 159 2.35 1.82 24.81
CA ALA A 159 2.95 0.73 24.07
C ALA A 159 2.20 0.50 22.74
N PRO A 160 2.40 1.35 21.73
CA PRO A 160 1.68 1.30 20.45
C PRO A 160 1.81 -0.04 19.75
N ARG A 161 0.72 -0.47 19.12
CA ARG A 161 0.65 -1.66 18.27
C ARG A 161 -0.08 -1.29 16.98
N PHE A 162 0.54 -1.58 15.82
CA PHE A 162 -0.10 -1.30 14.53
C PHE A 162 0.41 -2.23 13.42
N SER A 163 -0.34 -2.31 12.34
CA SER A 163 0.01 -3.05 11.14
C SER A 163 0.11 -2.09 9.97
N ILE A 164 1.15 -2.25 9.16
CA ILE A 164 1.27 -1.58 7.86
C ILE A 164 0.97 -2.61 6.78
N ALA A 165 -0.10 -2.37 6.04
CA ALA A 165 -0.54 -3.24 4.96
C ALA A 165 -0.25 -2.60 3.60
N LEU A 166 0.37 -3.38 2.72
CA LEU A 166 0.87 -2.95 1.41
C LEU A 166 0.32 -3.88 0.33
N ASN A 167 0.14 -3.35 -0.88
CA ASN A 167 -0.35 -4.14 -2.00
C ASN A 167 0.73 -5.08 -2.60
N LEU A 168 2.01 -4.68 -2.57
CA LEU A 168 3.09 -5.38 -3.27
C LEU A 168 4.11 -6.02 -2.32
N ARG A 169 4.53 -7.25 -2.60
CA ARG A 169 5.55 -8.00 -1.83
C ARG A 169 6.90 -7.28 -1.75
N SER A 170 7.39 -6.79 -2.89
CA SER A 170 8.67 -6.07 -2.93
C SER A 170 8.65 -4.82 -2.06
N LEU A 171 7.55 -4.08 -2.10
CA LEU A 171 7.33 -2.91 -1.26
C LEU A 171 7.28 -3.27 0.23
N THR A 172 6.65 -4.38 0.58
CA THR A 172 6.57 -4.87 1.97
C THR A 172 7.95 -5.12 2.56
N LEU A 173 8.84 -5.77 1.81
CA LEU A 173 10.21 -6.02 2.26
C LEU A 173 11.04 -4.74 2.38
N GLN A 174 10.90 -3.84 1.40
CA GLN A 174 11.61 -2.56 1.42
C GLN A 174 11.14 -1.66 2.56
N THR A 175 9.84 -1.57 2.77
CA THR A 175 9.27 -0.80 3.88
C THR A 175 9.75 -1.34 5.22
N GLY A 176 9.73 -2.66 5.44
CA GLY A 176 10.27 -3.26 6.66
C GLY A 176 11.73 -2.88 6.91
N ARG A 177 12.59 -3.00 5.88
CA ARG A 177 14.01 -2.61 5.98
C ARG A 177 14.20 -1.11 6.18
N ALA A 178 13.44 -0.29 5.45
CA ALA A 178 13.51 1.16 5.58
C ALA A 178 13.15 1.62 7.00
N LEU A 179 12.12 1.04 7.60
CA LEU A 179 11.73 1.34 8.98
C LEU A 179 12.81 0.93 9.99
N GLN A 180 13.44 -0.22 9.81
CA GLN A 180 14.58 -0.63 10.65
C GLN A 180 15.76 0.34 10.53
N CYS A 181 16.17 0.65 9.30
CA CYS A 181 17.34 1.51 9.06
C CYS A 181 17.09 2.99 9.41
N GLN A 182 15.92 3.53 9.03
CA GLN A 182 15.64 4.97 9.17
C GLN A 182 15.10 5.36 10.54
N LEU A 183 14.35 4.48 11.19
CA LEU A 183 13.76 4.73 12.52
C LEU A 183 14.49 4.00 13.64
N GLY A 184 15.52 3.20 13.32
CA GLY A 184 16.28 2.44 14.31
C GLY A 184 15.45 1.39 15.05
N LEU A 185 14.38 0.86 14.39
CA LEU A 185 13.55 -0.17 14.99
C LEU A 185 14.32 -1.48 15.12
N SER A 186 14.24 -2.09 16.30
CA SER A 186 14.90 -3.36 16.57
C SER A 186 14.13 -4.55 16.01
N ASP A 187 14.79 -5.69 15.94
CA ASP A 187 14.16 -6.96 15.59
C ASP A 187 13.05 -7.38 16.57
N SER A 188 13.05 -6.82 17.79
CA SER A 188 12.00 -7.05 18.78
C SER A 188 10.75 -6.18 18.57
N ASP A 189 10.81 -5.17 17.71
CA ASP A 189 9.70 -4.26 17.45
C ASP A 189 8.92 -4.61 16.19
N LEU A 190 9.60 -5.17 15.18
CA LEU A 190 9.09 -5.30 13.82
C LEU A 190 9.09 -6.75 13.33
N ALA A 191 7.96 -7.20 12.81
CA ALA A 191 7.87 -8.39 11.97
C ALA A 191 7.45 -8.02 10.54
N THR A 192 8.12 -8.62 9.54
CA THR A 192 7.73 -8.50 8.13
C THR A 192 7.21 -9.85 7.64
N VAL A 193 5.98 -9.87 7.08
CA VAL A 193 5.31 -11.08 6.63
C VAL A 193 4.74 -10.90 5.22
N ILE A 194 5.00 -11.86 4.34
CA ILE A 194 4.50 -11.89 2.97
C ILE A 194 3.61 -13.11 2.81
N GLY A 195 2.35 -12.89 2.41
CA GLY A 195 1.39 -13.98 2.16
C GLY A 195 1.67 -14.69 0.83
N ASP A 196 1.71 -16.03 0.83
CA ASP A 196 2.12 -16.79 -0.36
C ASP A 196 0.97 -17.33 -1.23
N ASP A 197 -0.22 -17.53 -0.70
CA ASP A 197 -1.21 -18.39 -1.36
C ASP A 197 -2.56 -17.72 -1.68
N VAL A 198 -2.88 -16.58 -1.07
CA VAL A 198 -4.21 -15.95 -1.21
C VAL A 198 -4.28 -15.09 -2.46
N THR A 199 -3.23 -14.34 -2.76
CA THR A 199 -3.11 -13.51 -3.98
C THR A 199 -3.26 -14.36 -5.24
N ARG A 200 -2.65 -15.56 -5.24
CA ARG A 200 -2.68 -16.47 -6.39
C ARG A 200 -4.08 -17.01 -6.70
N LYS A 201 -4.95 -17.14 -5.71
CA LYS A 201 -6.31 -17.70 -5.87
C LYS A 201 -7.39 -16.63 -6.10
N LEU A 202 -7.28 -15.45 -5.50
CA LEU A 202 -8.18 -14.32 -5.78
C LEU A 202 -7.92 -13.75 -7.18
N PHE A 203 -6.68 -13.57 -7.58
CA PHE A 203 -6.31 -13.21 -8.95
C PHE A 203 -6.67 -14.33 -9.98
N ASN A 204 -6.57 -15.59 -9.62
CA ASN A 204 -6.94 -16.68 -10.51
C ASN A 204 -8.46 -16.86 -10.63
N ALA A 205 -9.25 -16.43 -9.66
CA ALA A 205 -10.73 -16.46 -9.77
C ALA A 205 -11.24 -15.36 -10.73
N SER A 206 -10.56 -14.22 -10.81
CA SER A 206 -10.86 -13.15 -11.79
C SER A 206 -10.26 -13.43 -13.19
N ASN A 207 -9.19 -14.23 -13.30
CA ASN A 207 -8.44 -14.48 -14.53
C ASN A 207 -8.59 -15.91 -15.11
N ILE A 208 -9.66 -16.62 -14.79
CA ILE A 208 -9.91 -17.98 -15.35
C ILE A 208 -10.06 -17.99 -16.89
N LYS A 209 -10.21 -16.83 -17.52
CA LYS A 209 -10.35 -16.75 -19.00
C LYS A 209 -9.11 -16.30 -19.78
N GLU A 210 -7.99 -15.96 -19.13
CA GLU A 210 -6.75 -15.57 -19.84
C GLU A 210 -5.63 -16.63 -19.80
N LYS A 211 -5.92 -17.85 -19.42
CA LYS A 211 -4.91 -18.92 -19.21
C LYS A 211 -4.40 -19.63 -20.48
N GLU A 212 -4.70 -19.14 -21.67
CA GLU A 212 -4.20 -19.83 -22.86
C GLU A 212 -2.82 -19.41 -23.38
N ASN A 213 -2.11 -18.44 -22.78
CA ASN A 213 -0.82 -18.00 -23.34
C ASN A 213 0.33 -17.72 -22.35
N ILE A 214 0.31 -18.23 -21.11
CA ILE A 214 1.52 -18.23 -20.29
C ILE A 214 1.67 -19.60 -19.63
N ALA A 215 2.32 -20.50 -20.33
CA ALA A 215 2.87 -21.72 -19.74
C ALA A 215 4.00 -21.32 -18.79
N ALA A 216 3.74 -21.36 -17.50
CA ALA A 216 4.78 -21.43 -16.50
C ALA A 216 5.13 -22.92 -16.30
N PRO A 217 6.36 -23.36 -16.61
CA PRO A 217 6.83 -24.66 -16.19
C PRO A 217 7.27 -24.51 -14.73
N TRP A 218 6.63 -25.14 -13.84
CA TRP A 218 7.01 -25.55 -12.46
C TRP A 218 5.73 -25.85 -11.69
N SER A 219 5.09 -26.94 -12.05
CA SER A 219 4.25 -27.72 -11.18
C SER A 219 5.04 -28.93 -10.77
N ASP A 220 4.74 -29.38 -9.63
CA ASP A 220 5.10 -30.57 -8.93
C ASP A 220 6.10 -30.34 -7.79
N ASP A 221 5.51 -30.01 -6.66
CA ASP A 221 5.83 -30.74 -5.45
C ASP A 221 4.60 -30.72 -4.53
N ASP A 222 4.06 -31.91 -4.28
CA ASP A 222 3.14 -32.25 -3.20
C ASP A 222 3.91 -32.13 -1.89
N GLY A 223 4.08 -30.92 -1.41
CA GLY A 223 4.86 -30.62 -0.23
C GLY A 223 4.33 -29.40 0.50
N ASN A 224 3.55 -29.65 1.55
CA ASN A 224 3.46 -28.83 2.75
C ASN A 224 3.34 -27.30 2.54
N PRO A 225 2.22 -26.65 2.88
CA PRO A 225 2.11 -25.18 2.86
C PRO A 225 2.85 -24.59 4.07
N ALA A 226 4.12 -24.84 4.15
CA ALA A 226 4.98 -24.39 5.21
C ALA A 226 6.20 -23.80 4.57
N GLU A 227 6.14 -22.60 4.21
CA GLU A 227 7.30 -21.74 4.24
C GLU A 227 6.84 -20.36 3.80
N THR A 228 6.01 -19.75 4.67
CA THR A 228 6.03 -18.31 4.79
C THR A 228 7.47 -17.98 5.15
N GLU A 229 8.29 -17.63 4.20
CA GLU A 229 9.59 -17.03 4.50
C GLU A 229 9.32 -15.73 5.24
N ALA A 230 9.22 -15.84 6.56
CA ALA A 230 9.41 -14.73 7.44
C ALA A 230 10.86 -14.30 7.25
N LEU A 231 11.11 -13.43 6.27
CA LEU A 231 12.38 -12.75 6.16
C LEU A 231 12.49 -11.85 7.37
N THR A 232 13.31 -12.34 8.28
CA THR A 232 14.00 -11.64 9.34
C THR A 232 13.23 -11.23 10.58
N SER A 233 13.94 -11.17 11.51
CA SER A 233 14.07 -10.77 12.88
C SER A 233 13.85 -11.94 13.81
N GLY A 234 14.89 -12.21 14.57
CA GLY A 234 14.89 -13.18 15.65
C GLY A 234 14.01 -12.79 16.84
N GLY A 235 13.08 -11.84 16.68
CA GLY A 235 12.20 -11.38 17.72
C GLY A 235 11.34 -12.51 18.26
N ASN A 236 11.42 -12.71 19.58
CA ASN A 236 10.56 -13.61 20.30
C ASN A 236 9.50 -12.75 21.01
N TRP A 237 8.25 -12.86 20.58
CA TRP A 237 7.13 -12.18 21.21
C TRP A 237 6.33 -13.18 22.03
N PRO A 238 6.45 -13.17 23.37
CA PRO A 238 5.69 -14.05 24.22
C PRO A 238 4.19 -13.76 24.06
N LEU A 239 3.42 -14.81 23.92
CA LEU A 239 1.97 -14.74 23.91
C LEU A 239 1.44 -15.22 25.27
N PRO A 240 0.30 -14.73 25.75
CA PRO A 240 -0.33 -15.32 26.93
C PRO A 240 -0.72 -16.77 26.66
N ALA A 241 -0.69 -17.60 27.69
CA ALA A 241 -0.87 -19.06 27.56
C ALA A 241 -2.12 -19.47 26.77
N TRP A 242 -3.20 -18.69 26.86
CA TRP A 242 -4.44 -18.97 26.11
C TRP A 242 -4.30 -18.74 24.59
N LEU A 243 -3.35 -17.89 24.15
CA LEU A 243 -3.02 -17.70 22.73
C LEU A 243 -1.93 -18.68 22.27
N GLU A 244 -0.96 -19.00 23.13
CA GLU A 244 0.15 -19.90 22.77
C GLU A 244 -0.32 -21.28 22.31
N SER A 245 -1.36 -21.81 22.94
CA SER A 245 -1.94 -23.12 22.58
C SER A 245 -2.49 -23.17 21.16
N PHE A 246 -2.90 -22.02 20.62
CA PHE A 246 -3.42 -21.90 19.27
C PHE A 246 -2.32 -21.63 18.22
N PHE A 247 -1.19 -21.06 18.66
CA PHE A 247 -0.05 -20.74 17.81
C PHE A 247 1.18 -21.56 18.17
N PRO A 248 1.22 -22.87 17.88
CA PRO A 248 2.33 -23.74 18.27
C PRO A 248 3.63 -23.37 17.57
N LYS A 249 3.57 -22.84 16.33
CA LYS A 249 4.74 -22.48 15.53
C LYS A 249 5.22 -21.07 15.86
N PRO A 250 6.53 -20.85 16.11
CA PRO A 250 7.08 -19.51 16.37
C PRO A 250 6.75 -18.48 15.28
N GLN A 251 6.73 -18.91 14.02
CA GLN A 251 6.40 -18.05 12.88
C GLN A 251 4.96 -17.50 12.96
N GLU A 252 4.02 -18.29 13.43
CA GLU A 252 2.63 -17.88 13.59
C GLU A 252 2.44 -16.89 14.74
N ARG A 253 3.24 -17.02 15.80
CA ARG A 253 3.23 -16.11 16.96
C ARG A 253 3.63 -14.69 16.57
N ARG A 254 4.48 -14.52 15.57
CA ARG A 254 4.96 -13.21 15.10
C ARG A 254 3.82 -12.30 14.63
N ILE A 255 2.82 -12.85 13.99
CA ILE A 255 1.71 -12.10 13.40
C ILE A 255 0.89 -11.39 14.48
N VAL A 256 0.55 -12.12 15.52
CA VAL A 256 -0.25 -11.59 16.62
C VAL A 256 0.65 -10.88 17.63
N GLY A 257 1.84 -11.42 17.91
CA GLY A 257 2.75 -10.94 18.96
C GLY A 257 3.48 -9.66 18.61
N ALA A 258 3.97 -9.50 17.38
CA ALA A 258 4.80 -8.36 17.01
C ALA A 258 4.11 -7.01 17.28
N PRO A 259 4.80 -6.03 17.87
CA PRO A 259 4.30 -4.68 18.04
C PRO A 259 3.93 -4.04 16.69
N LEU A 260 4.87 -3.99 15.78
CA LEU A 260 4.69 -3.55 14.40
C LEU A 260 4.74 -4.73 13.45
N LEU A 261 3.68 -4.87 12.65
CA LEU A 261 3.60 -5.86 11.57
C LEU A 261 3.62 -5.12 10.23
N VAL A 262 4.59 -5.41 9.38
CA VAL A 262 4.58 -5.01 7.97
C VAL A 262 4.22 -6.24 7.14
N SER A 263 3.12 -6.18 6.42
CA SER A 263 2.62 -7.33 5.67
C SER A 263 2.00 -6.93 4.34
N THR A 264 1.91 -7.88 3.40
CA THR A 264 0.98 -7.72 2.29
C THR A 264 -0.45 -7.73 2.80
N ILE A 265 -1.33 -6.96 2.14
CA ILE A 265 -2.75 -6.84 2.52
C ILE A 265 -3.47 -8.18 2.56
N ASP A 266 -3.11 -9.11 1.68
CA ASP A 266 -3.69 -10.46 1.57
C ASP A 266 -3.70 -11.20 2.89
N TYR A 267 -2.69 -10.94 3.70
CA TYR A 267 -2.56 -11.54 5.01
C TYR A 267 -3.68 -11.10 5.97
N LEU A 268 -4.09 -9.85 5.91
CA LEU A 268 -5.11 -9.27 6.78
C LEU A 268 -6.53 -9.47 6.22
N ILE A 269 -6.70 -9.53 4.89
CA ILE A 269 -8.00 -9.78 4.22
C ILE A 269 -8.66 -11.05 4.74
N ALA A 270 -7.87 -12.06 5.10
CA ALA A 270 -8.37 -13.30 5.69
C ALA A 270 -9.27 -13.08 6.92
N ALA A 271 -9.14 -11.96 7.64
CA ALA A 271 -10.03 -11.63 8.76
C ALA A 271 -11.50 -11.50 8.36
N GLY A 272 -11.78 -11.00 7.15
CA GLY A 272 -13.12 -10.84 6.59
C GLY A 272 -13.63 -12.04 5.77
N GLU A 273 -12.77 -13.04 5.55
CA GLU A 273 -13.04 -14.17 4.64
C GLU A 273 -12.84 -15.53 5.34
N PRO A 274 -13.89 -16.11 5.88
CA PRO A 274 -13.79 -17.31 6.74
C PRO A 274 -13.53 -18.64 5.99
N HIS A 275 -13.04 -18.61 4.76
CA HIS A 275 -12.81 -19.82 3.97
C HIS A 275 -11.68 -20.71 4.52
N ARG A 276 -10.71 -20.10 5.22
CA ARG A 276 -9.55 -20.77 5.80
C ARG A 276 -9.54 -20.60 7.31
N GLN A 277 -9.94 -21.63 8.04
CA GLN A 277 -10.21 -21.58 9.47
C GLN A 277 -9.09 -20.96 10.31
N GLY A 278 -7.85 -21.41 10.17
CA GLY A 278 -6.73 -20.92 10.98
C GLY A 278 -6.29 -19.50 10.64
N HIS A 279 -6.25 -19.13 9.36
CA HIS A 279 -5.81 -17.79 8.92
C HIS A 279 -6.79 -16.69 9.31
N HIS A 280 -8.10 -16.96 9.23
CA HIS A 280 -9.15 -16.04 9.65
C HIS A 280 -8.95 -15.60 11.10
N VAL A 281 -8.75 -16.54 12.02
CA VAL A 281 -8.60 -16.22 13.46
C VAL A 281 -7.36 -15.37 13.72
N LYS A 282 -6.22 -15.71 13.09
CA LYS A 282 -4.96 -14.97 13.24
C LYS A 282 -5.08 -13.52 12.79
N ALA A 283 -5.61 -13.32 11.58
CA ALA A 283 -5.82 -12.00 11.03
C ALA A 283 -6.82 -11.17 11.87
N LEU A 284 -7.90 -11.80 12.34
CA LEU A 284 -8.89 -11.15 13.18
C LEU A 284 -8.29 -10.70 14.53
N LEU A 285 -7.54 -11.57 15.22
CA LEU A 285 -6.85 -11.24 16.46
C LEU A 285 -5.87 -10.06 16.28
N ARG A 286 -5.20 -10.00 15.12
CA ARG A 286 -4.34 -8.86 14.80
C ARG A 286 -5.13 -7.56 14.67
N LEU A 287 -6.24 -7.55 13.93
CA LEU A 287 -7.09 -6.36 13.77
C LEU A 287 -7.76 -5.93 15.09
N MET A 288 -8.03 -6.87 15.99
CA MET A 288 -8.57 -6.57 17.32
C MET A 288 -7.57 -5.86 18.22
N SER A 289 -6.28 -6.10 18.02
CA SER A 289 -5.21 -5.70 18.96
C SER A 289 -4.26 -4.64 18.42
N ALA A 290 -4.43 -4.16 17.19
CA ALA A 290 -3.50 -3.24 16.53
C ALA A 290 -4.23 -2.26 15.62
N ASP A 291 -3.74 -1.04 15.54
CA ASP A 291 -4.18 -0.05 14.56
C ASP A 291 -3.74 -0.44 13.13
N LEU A 292 -4.35 0.12 12.11
CA LEU A 292 -4.11 -0.22 10.72
C LEU A 292 -3.61 0.98 9.93
N VAL A 293 -2.48 0.80 9.24
CA VAL A 293 -1.95 1.71 8.24
C VAL A 293 -2.12 1.04 6.87
N LEU A 294 -2.85 1.69 5.97
CA LEU A 294 -3.01 1.29 4.58
C LEU A 294 -2.19 2.25 3.72
N ASP A 295 -1.06 1.78 3.21
CA ASP A 295 -0.21 2.61 2.35
C ASP A 295 -0.54 2.36 0.88
N GLU A 296 -0.55 3.41 0.07
CA GLU A 296 -0.95 3.42 -1.35
C GLU A 296 -2.36 2.81 -1.56
N ILE A 297 -3.36 3.32 -0.79
CA ILE A 297 -4.75 2.80 -0.80
C ILE A 297 -5.42 2.86 -2.18
N ASP A 298 -5.00 3.76 -3.04
CA ASP A 298 -5.47 3.96 -4.41
C ASP A 298 -4.87 2.95 -5.42
N SER A 299 -3.90 2.13 -5.00
CA SER A 299 -3.31 1.09 -5.85
C SER A 299 -4.19 -0.15 -6.03
N TYR A 300 -5.30 -0.26 -5.28
CA TYR A 300 -6.22 -1.39 -5.37
C TYR A 300 -7.25 -1.18 -6.47
N ASP A 301 -7.50 -2.23 -7.26
CA ASP A 301 -8.63 -2.25 -8.17
C ASP A 301 -9.97 -2.28 -7.39
N PRO A 302 -11.10 -1.90 -8.01
CA PRO A 302 -12.40 -1.79 -7.33
C PRO A 302 -12.86 -3.11 -6.65
N GLU A 303 -12.51 -4.27 -7.20
CA GLU A 303 -12.89 -5.57 -6.64
C GLU A 303 -12.06 -5.88 -5.39
N SER A 304 -10.75 -5.69 -5.46
CA SER A 304 -9.83 -5.85 -4.33
C SER A 304 -10.10 -4.83 -3.22
N LEU A 305 -10.47 -3.60 -3.59
CA LEU A 305 -10.80 -2.53 -2.63
C LEU A 305 -11.94 -2.93 -1.70
N VAL A 306 -12.95 -3.69 -2.17
CA VAL A 306 -14.06 -4.16 -1.31
C VAL A 306 -13.54 -4.98 -0.12
N ALA A 307 -12.55 -5.84 -0.33
CA ALA A 307 -11.94 -6.62 0.75
C ALA A 307 -11.18 -5.72 1.74
N VAL A 308 -10.46 -4.71 1.24
CA VAL A 308 -9.77 -3.71 2.06
C VAL A 308 -10.74 -2.88 2.89
N LEU A 309 -11.86 -2.44 2.30
CA LEU A 309 -12.91 -1.69 3.01
C LEU A 309 -13.54 -2.50 4.16
N ARG A 310 -13.61 -3.81 4.04
CA ARG A 310 -14.02 -4.69 5.14
C ARG A 310 -13.03 -4.64 6.33
N LEU A 311 -11.73 -4.55 6.06
CA LEU A 311 -10.73 -4.38 7.11
C LEU A 311 -10.90 -3.04 7.81
N VAL A 312 -11.12 -1.97 7.08
CA VAL A 312 -11.40 -0.63 7.62
C VAL A 312 -12.64 -0.68 8.54
N GLN A 313 -13.72 -1.32 8.08
CA GLN A 313 -14.93 -1.50 8.87
C GLN A 313 -14.67 -2.27 10.17
N TRP A 314 -13.87 -3.37 10.10
CA TRP A 314 -13.48 -4.15 11.28
C TRP A 314 -12.62 -3.36 12.26
N CYS A 315 -11.65 -2.60 11.78
CA CYS A 315 -10.82 -1.75 12.63
C CYS A 315 -11.69 -0.73 13.39
N ALA A 316 -12.60 -0.06 12.71
CA ALA A 316 -13.54 0.86 13.32
C ALA A 316 -14.49 0.16 14.32
N PHE A 317 -14.96 -1.05 14.00
CA PHE A 317 -15.79 -1.87 14.90
C PHE A 317 -15.05 -2.21 16.21
N PHE A 318 -13.75 -2.49 16.14
CA PHE A 318 -12.90 -2.70 17.31
C PHE A 318 -12.38 -1.40 17.95
N GLY A 319 -12.79 -0.25 17.43
CA GLY A 319 -12.34 1.06 17.90
C GLY A 319 -10.88 1.35 17.61
N ARG A 320 -10.29 0.73 16.60
CA ARG A 320 -8.90 0.96 16.16
C ARG A 320 -8.79 2.17 15.23
N ASN A 321 -7.63 2.80 15.27
CA ASN A 321 -7.31 3.86 14.33
C ASN A 321 -6.97 3.27 12.95
N VAL A 322 -7.34 4.00 11.90
CA VAL A 322 -6.98 3.66 10.52
C VAL A 322 -6.32 4.88 9.89
N ILE A 323 -5.12 4.69 9.35
CA ILE A 323 -4.36 5.69 8.61
C ILE A 323 -4.30 5.23 7.16
N CYS A 324 -4.97 5.96 6.27
CA CYS A 324 -4.92 5.72 4.83
C CYS A 324 -3.97 6.73 4.20
N SER A 325 -2.95 6.23 3.53
CA SER A 325 -1.93 7.05 2.91
C SER A 325 -1.95 6.85 1.40
N SER A 326 -2.03 7.94 0.69
CA SER A 326 -1.86 8.00 -0.76
C SER A 326 -1.53 9.41 -1.19
N ALA A 327 -0.66 9.54 -2.17
CA ALA A 327 -0.41 10.80 -2.84
C ALA A 327 -1.44 11.08 -3.95
N THR A 328 -2.24 10.09 -4.33
CA THR A 328 -3.24 10.13 -5.42
C THR A 328 -4.64 9.75 -4.93
N LEU A 329 -4.95 10.07 -3.68
CA LEU A 329 -6.24 9.68 -3.08
C LEU A 329 -7.40 10.27 -3.89
N SER A 330 -8.14 9.40 -4.57
CA SER A 330 -9.31 9.82 -5.34
C SER A 330 -10.54 10.01 -4.45
N ARG A 331 -11.44 10.91 -4.88
CA ARG A 331 -12.70 11.19 -4.19
C ARG A 331 -13.55 9.94 -3.93
N PRO A 332 -13.75 9.02 -4.90
CA PRO A 332 -14.51 7.78 -4.66
C PRO A 332 -13.87 6.87 -3.61
N VAL A 333 -12.53 6.75 -3.61
CA VAL A 333 -11.79 5.95 -2.62
C VAL A 333 -11.93 6.56 -1.22
N ALA A 334 -11.73 7.88 -1.08
CA ALA A 334 -11.90 8.58 0.20
C ALA A 334 -13.32 8.39 0.76
N GLN A 335 -14.34 8.52 -0.09
CA GLN A 335 -15.74 8.29 0.25
C GLN A 335 -16.01 6.86 0.71
N ALA A 336 -15.50 5.88 -0.02
CA ALA A 336 -15.71 4.47 0.31
C ALA A 336 -15.03 4.08 1.63
N VAL A 337 -13.81 4.56 1.87
CA VAL A 337 -13.06 4.34 3.12
C VAL A 337 -13.78 4.98 4.29
N GLU A 338 -14.21 6.23 4.16
CA GLU A 338 -14.98 6.93 5.20
C GLU A 338 -16.27 6.19 5.53
N ALA A 339 -17.04 5.81 4.51
CA ALA A 339 -18.30 5.08 4.70
C ALA A 339 -18.09 3.74 5.41
N ALA A 340 -17.03 3.01 5.08
CA ALA A 340 -16.67 1.76 5.74
C ALA A 340 -16.30 2.00 7.21
N TYR A 341 -15.48 3.02 7.51
CA TYR A 341 -15.08 3.37 8.86
C TYR A 341 -16.29 3.81 9.70
N ALA A 342 -17.11 4.71 9.17
CA ALA A 342 -18.34 5.17 9.83
C ALA A 342 -19.28 4.03 10.16
N SER A 343 -19.47 3.09 9.22
CA SER A 343 -20.30 1.89 9.44
C SER A 343 -19.78 1.03 10.60
N GLY A 344 -18.47 0.79 10.66
CA GLY A 344 -17.84 0.05 11.76
C GLY A 344 -17.99 0.75 13.12
N ALA A 345 -17.77 2.07 13.15
CA ALA A 345 -17.93 2.86 14.38
C ALA A 345 -19.39 2.89 14.89
N GLU A 346 -20.35 2.96 13.97
CA GLU A 346 -21.79 2.87 14.32
C GLU A 346 -22.14 1.49 14.91
N MET A 347 -21.61 0.42 14.33
CA MET A 347 -21.79 -0.95 14.86
C MET A 347 -21.18 -1.10 16.25
N ALA A 348 -19.97 -0.56 16.47
CA ALA A 348 -19.31 -0.56 17.79
C ALA A 348 -20.15 0.19 18.84
N ARG A 349 -20.70 1.33 18.46
CA ARG A 349 -21.60 2.11 19.32
C ARG A 349 -22.87 1.33 19.66
N ALA A 350 -23.52 0.73 18.65
CA ALA A 350 -24.72 -0.07 18.86
C ALA A 350 -24.47 -1.26 19.81
N LEU A 351 -23.30 -1.88 19.72
CA LEU A 351 -22.92 -2.98 20.61
C LEU A 351 -22.73 -2.52 22.07
N ARG A 352 -22.06 -1.38 22.29
CA ARG A 352 -21.76 -0.85 23.64
C ARG A 352 -22.98 -0.34 24.36
N HIS A 353 -23.89 0.31 23.66
CA HIS A 353 -25.08 0.97 24.27
C HIS A 353 -26.35 0.12 24.19
N GLY A 354 -26.33 -1.05 23.55
CA GLY A 354 -27.46 -1.91 23.36
C GLY A 354 -28.59 -1.23 22.56
N LYS A 355 -29.79 -1.85 22.58
CA LYS A 355 -30.99 -1.28 21.92
C LYS A 355 -31.51 0.00 22.61
N SER A 356 -31.11 0.27 23.86
CA SER A 356 -31.51 1.45 24.64
C SER A 356 -30.94 2.76 24.12
N ALA A 357 -29.85 2.73 23.33
CA ALA A 357 -29.26 3.93 22.76
C ALA A 357 -30.06 4.58 21.61
N CYS A 358 -31.20 4.01 21.26
CA CYS A 358 -32.12 4.56 20.26
C CYS A 358 -33.21 5.47 20.85
N THR A 359 -33.24 5.65 22.17
CA THR A 359 -34.20 6.56 22.84
C THR A 359 -33.47 7.81 23.31
N ASP A 360 -33.89 8.95 22.75
CA ASP A 360 -33.27 10.29 22.85
C ASP A 360 -33.33 10.96 24.24
N GLU A 361 -33.52 10.25 25.35
CA GLU A 361 -33.87 10.88 26.64
C GLU A 361 -32.74 11.09 27.64
N GLU A 362 -31.53 10.61 27.44
CA GLU A 362 -30.42 10.97 28.33
C GLU A 362 -29.51 12.02 27.70
N LYS A 363 -29.38 13.20 28.33
CA LYS A 363 -28.45 14.28 27.95
C LYS A 363 -27.01 13.74 27.94
N PRO A 364 -26.41 13.51 26.75
CA PRO A 364 -25.06 12.97 26.68
C PRO A 364 -24.03 14.04 27.00
N ARG A 365 -23.01 13.68 27.78
CA ARG A 365 -21.75 14.45 27.86
C ARG A 365 -21.17 14.62 26.45
N SER A 366 -20.43 15.68 26.18
CA SER A 366 -19.94 16.06 24.83
C SER A 366 -19.21 14.91 24.11
N GLU A 367 -18.50 14.05 24.85
CA GLU A 367 -17.83 12.84 24.33
C GLU A 367 -18.77 11.77 23.77
N ALA A 368 -19.99 11.66 24.32
CA ALA A 368 -20.98 10.68 23.88
C ALA A 368 -21.56 11.00 22.49
N LYS A 369 -21.29 12.19 21.95
CA LYS A 369 -21.77 12.63 20.62
C LYS A 369 -20.78 12.32 19.49
N THR A 370 -19.49 12.17 19.77
CA THR A 370 -18.46 11.90 18.77
C THR A 370 -18.46 10.43 18.39
N LEU A 371 -18.62 10.15 17.11
CA LEU A 371 -18.59 8.79 16.56
C LEU A 371 -17.13 8.36 16.31
N TYR A 372 -16.35 9.22 15.67
CA TYR A 372 -14.91 9.07 15.43
C TYR A 372 -14.28 10.44 15.10
N VAL A 373 -12.96 10.48 15.04
CA VAL A 373 -12.19 11.65 14.58
C VAL A 373 -11.75 11.44 13.14
N LEU A 374 -12.01 12.40 12.26
CA LEU A 374 -11.50 12.46 10.89
C LEU A 374 -10.36 13.47 10.82
N ALA A 375 -9.24 13.08 10.23
CA ALA A 375 -8.10 13.96 10.02
C ALA A 375 -7.61 13.91 8.56
N PHE A 376 -7.28 15.07 8.02
CA PHE A 376 -6.53 15.22 6.77
C PHE A 376 -5.19 15.86 7.10
N ILE A 377 -4.11 15.21 6.70
CA ILE A 377 -2.74 15.70 6.88
C ILE A 377 -1.99 15.63 5.55
N ASP A 378 -1.20 16.62 5.26
CA ASP A 378 -0.34 16.71 4.07
C ASP A 378 0.82 17.70 4.29
N ASP A 379 1.73 17.76 3.33
CA ASP A 379 2.93 18.59 3.39
C ASP A 379 2.73 20.02 2.83
N ALA A 380 1.52 20.37 2.39
CA ALA A 380 1.22 21.69 1.81
C ALA A 380 0.37 22.57 2.70
N LEU A 381 -0.48 21.98 3.55
CA LEU A 381 -1.47 22.71 4.34
C LEU A 381 -1.43 22.29 5.82
N PRO A 382 -1.85 23.17 6.75
CA PRO A 382 -2.04 22.79 8.15
C PRO A 382 -2.99 21.61 8.30
N PRO A 383 -2.80 20.75 9.31
CA PRO A 383 -3.69 19.62 9.57
C PRO A 383 -5.16 20.05 9.73
N LEU A 384 -6.08 19.29 9.15
CA LEU A 384 -7.51 19.53 9.31
C LEU A 384 -8.12 18.37 10.12
N ILE A 385 -8.56 18.66 11.33
CA ILE A 385 -9.14 17.68 12.25
C ILE A 385 -10.62 17.96 12.50
N LYS A 386 -11.44 16.96 12.40
CA LYS A 386 -12.89 17.05 12.58
C LYS A 386 -13.42 15.93 13.47
N ALA A 387 -14.06 16.27 14.57
CA ALA A 387 -14.89 15.33 15.30
C ALA A 387 -16.17 15.06 14.51
N VAL A 388 -16.39 13.83 14.11
CA VAL A 388 -17.54 13.39 13.34
C VAL A 388 -18.64 12.96 14.32
N PRO A 389 -19.80 13.60 14.34
CA PRO A 389 -20.86 13.28 15.27
C PRO A 389 -21.60 11.99 14.88
N HIS A 390 -22.13 11.31 15.88
CA HIS A 390 -23.16 10.33 15.64
C HIS A 390 -24.45 11.05 15.21
N VAL A 391 -25.06 10.57 14.14
CA VAL A 391 -26.33 11.06 13.64
C VAL A 391 -27.32 9.91 13.45
N PRO A 392 -28.64 10.14 13.62
CA PRO A 392 -29.65 9.15 13.29
C PRO A 392 -29.57 8.74 11.81
N GLU A 393 -30.16 7.61 11.46
CA GLU A 393 -30.12 7.06 10.09
C GLU A 393 -30.49 8.09 9.01
N LYS A 394 -31.51 8.91 9.28
CA LYS A 394 -31.96 9.98 8.36
C LYS A 394 -30.91 11.06 8.09
N GLY A 395 -29.95 11.28 9.00
CA GLY A 395 -28.88 12.28 8.86
C GLY A 395 -27.60 11.74 8.26
N ARG A 396 -27.48 10.45 7.96
CA ARG A 396 -26.24 9.82 7.46
C ARG A 396 -25.83 10.35 6.10
N ALA A 397 -26.78 10.53 5.20
CA ALA A 397 -26.51 11.07 3.87
C ALA A 397 -25.98 12.51 3.93
N GLU A 398 -26.57 13.36 4.79
CA GLU A 398 -26.11 14.73 5.01
C GLU A 398 -24.71 14.77 5.63
N ARG A 399 -24.43 13.89 6.60
CA ARG A 399 -23.07 13.74 7.17
C ARG A 399 -22.07 13.37 6.10
N ALA A 400 -22.36 12.34 5.29
CA ALA A 400 -21.49 11.90 4.20
C ALA A 400 -21.25 13.03 3.18
N ALA A 401 -22.27 13.75 2.79
CA ALA A 401 -22.13 14.89 1.88
C ALA A 401 -21.26 16.01 2.47
N ALA A 402 -21.43 16.31 3.77
CA ALA A 402 -20.61 17.32 4.46
C ALA A 402 -19.13 16.93 4.52
N LEU A 403 -18.83 15.64 4.71
CA LEU A 403 -17.45 15.12 4.75
C LEU A 403 -16.82 15.12 3.35
N LEU A 404 -17.59 14.83 2.30
CA LEU A 404 -17.13 14.95 0.92
C LEU A 404 -16.86 16.40 0.54
N ALA A 405 -17.72 17.34 0.94
CA ALA A 405 -17.47 18.76 0.71
C ALA A 405 -16.19 19.23 1.44
N LEU A 406 -15.89 18.67 2.61
CA LEU A 406 -14.64 18.94 3.33
C LEU A 406 -13.42 18.41 2.58
N TYR A 407 -13.50 17.20 2.03
CA TYR A 407 -12.48 16.63 1.16
C TYR A 407 -12.26 17.50 -0.09
N ASP A 408 -13.33 17.84 -0.81
CA ASP A 408 -13.26 18.66 -2.02
C ASP A 408 -12.63 20.04 -1.73
N SER A 409 -13.02 20.68 -0.61
CA SER A 409 -12.39 21.95 -0.16
C SER A 409 -10.91 21.78 0.16
N ARG A 410 -10.52 20.66 0.80
CA ARG A 410 -9.12 20.37 1.13
C ARG A 410 -8.28 20.22 -0.13
N VAL A 411 -8.76 19.42 -1.09
CA VAL A 411 -8.08 19.20 -2.37
C VAL A 411 -7.92 20.51 -3.13
N SER A 412 -8.97 21.33 -3.21
CA SER A 412 -8.89 22.64 -3.89
C SER A 412 -7.85 23.55 -3.26
N ALA A 413 -7.83 23.67 -1.92
CA ALA A 413 -6.84 24.48 -1.22
C ALA A 413 -5.41 23.95 -1.41
N GLN A 414 -5.24 22.63 -1.47
CA GLN A 414 -3.95 21.99 -1.69
C GLN A 414 -3.43 22.25 -3.11
N LEU A 415 -4.31 22.20 -4.12
CA LEU A 415 -3.97 22.56 -5.50
C LEU A 415 -3.52 24.01 -5.62
N GLU A 416 -4.20 24.95 -4.94
CA GLU A 416 -3.80 26.36 -4.89
C GLU A 416 -2.43 26.55 -4.25
N ALA A 417 -2.18 25.88 -3.11
CA ALA A 417 -0.90 25.96 -2.42
C ALA A 417 0.25 25.41 -3.27
N ILE A 418 0.01 24.31 -4.00
CA ILE A 418 1.00 23.67 -4.87
C ILE A 418 1.27 24.50 -6.12
N ALA A 419 0.24 25.16 -6.69
CA ALA A 419 0.40 26.03 -7.85
C ALA A 419 1.32 27.23 -7.58
N ALA A 420 1.50 27.60 -6.31
CA ALA A 420 2.44 28.64 -5.90
C ALA A 420 3.90 28.17 -5.79
N LEU A 421 4.16 26.87 -5.85
CA LEU A 421 5.52 26.31 -5.77
C LEU A 421 6.26 26.35 -7.10
N PRO A 422 7.60 26.35 -7.09
CA PRO A 422 8.38 26.22 -8.32
C PRO A 422 8.06 24.92 -9.06
N VAL A 423 8.08 24.98 -10.39
CA VAL A 423 7.87 23.79 -11.23
C VAL A 423 9.14 22.94 -11.23
N TYR A 424 9.02 21.72 -10.72
CA TYR A 424 10.11 20.75 -10.64
C TYR A 424 10.01 19.67 -11.72
N ARG A 425 8.84 19.47 -12.30
CA ARG A 425 8.54 18.43 -13.31
C ARG A 425 7.62 19.02 -14.37
N HIS A 426 8.06 18.88 -15.59
CA HIS A 426 7.45 19.50 -16.73
C HIS A 426 7.51 18.52 -17.90
N ALA A 427 6.37 18.11 -18.42
CA ALA A 427 6.27 17.20 -19.54
C ALA A 427 6.06 17.95 -20.87
N GLU A 428 6.65 17.44 -21.92
CA GLU A 428 6.36 17.81 -23.30
C GLU A 428 5.78 16.60 -24.04
N LEU A 429 4.91 16.88 -25.02
CA LEU A 429 4.37 15.87 -25.92
C LEU A 429 5.39 15.53 -26.99
N LEU A 430 5.60 14.25 -27.27
CA LEU A 430 6.32 13.78 -28.45
C LEU A 430 5.30 13.48 -29.56
N PRO A 431 5.16 14.37 -30.57
CA PRO A 431 4.21 14.17 -31.63
C PRO A 431 4.61 12.98 -32.51
N MET A 432 3.61 12.26 -33.00
CA MET A 432 3.79 11.08 -33.81
C MET A 432 3.07 11.25 -35.16
N ALA A 433 3.75 10.99 -36.27
CA ALA A 433 3.15 11.10 -37.59
C ALA A 433 2.16 9.98 -37.93
N GLU A 434 2.37 8.80 -37.32
CA GLU A 434 1.54 7.60 -37.49
C GLU A 434 1.35 6.88 -36.15
N GLU A 435 0.23 6.21 -36.02
CA GLU A 435 -0.11 5.40 -34.84
C GLU A 435 0.52 4.00 -34.91
N SER A 436 1.83 3.93 -35.18
CA SER A 436 2.55 2.68 -35.37
C SER A 436 3.64 2.46 -34.32
N VAL A 437 3.98 1.21 -34.08
CA VAL A 437 5.08 0.82 -33.16
C VAL A 437 6.42 1.38 -33.65
N SER A 438 6.65 1.41 -34.92
CA SER A 438 7.89 1.96 -35.51
C SER A 438 8.04 3.45 -35.21
N THR A 439 6.97 4.23 -35.44
CA THR A 439 6.96 5.68 -35.16
C THR A 439 7.09 5.93 -33.64
N TRP A 440 6.45 5.11 -32.84
CA TRP A 440 6.56 5.18 -31.38
C TRP A 440 8.00 4.97 -30.90
N MET A 441 8.70 3.94 -31.41
CA MET A 441 10.11 3.68 -31.07
C MET A 441 11.02 4.86 -31.47
N GLY A 442 10.79 5.43 -32.65
CA GLY A 442 11.49 6.63 -33.10
C GLY A 442 11.25 7.85 -32.20
N ALA A 443 10.00 8.06 -31.78
CA ALA A 443 9.63 9.16 -30.88
C ALA A 443 10.31 8.99 -29.51
N VAL A 444 10.33 7.77 -28.96
CA VAL A 444 11.04 7.47 -27.69
C VAL A 444 12.54 7.76 -27.83
N THR A 445 13.18 7.30 -28.90
CA THR A 445 14.62 7.53 -29.14
C THR A 445 14.94 9.03 -29.25
N ALA A 446 14.14 9.78 -30.00
CA ALA A 446 14.30 11.23 -30.14
C ALA A 446 14.06 11.95 -28.80
N GLY A 447 13.07 11.49 -28.01
CA GLY A 447 12.80 11.99 -26.66
C GLY A 447 14.00 11.79 -25.72
N VAL A 448 14.57 10.59 -25.72
CA VAL A 448 15.79 10.26 -24.94
C VAL A 448 16.95 11.19 -25.29
N GLN A 449 17.25 11.35 -26.58
CA GLN A 449 18.35 12.21 -27.06
C GLN A 449 18.11 13.67 -26.64
N LYS A 450 16.90 14.18 -26.82
CA LYS A 450 16.52 15.54 -26.50
C LYS A 450 16.61 15.84 -24.99
N LEU A 451 16.11 14.93 -24.16
CA LEU A 451 16.13 15.08 -22.71
C LEU A 451 17.55 14.92 -22.15
N HIS A 452 18.33 13.98 -22.67
CA HIS A 452 19.74 13.85 -22.32
C HIS A 452 20.50 15.15 -22.62
N ALA A 453 20.40 15.65 -23.83
CA ALA A 453 21.09 16.89 -24.23
C ALA A 453 20.74 18.11 -23.35
N ARG A 454 19.52 18.14 -22.79
CA ARG A 454 19.06 19.25 -21.92
C ARG A 454 19.48 19.10 -20.47
N HIS A 455 19.54 17.89 -19.95
CA HIS A 455 19.66 17.60 -18.51
C HIS A 455 20.94 16.88 -18.14
N ALA A 456 21.84 16.62 -19.08
CA ALA A 456 23.13 16.01 -18.79
C ALA A 456 23.98 16.93 -17.89
N LEU A 457 24.70 16.30 -16.97
CA LEU A 457 25.72 16.92 -16.13
C LEU A 457 27.08 16.66 -16.74
N THR A 458 28.00 17.58 -16.63
CA THR A 458 29.37 17.41 -17.12
C THR A 458 30.26 16.90 -15.98
N ASP A 459 30.92 15.77 -16.18
CA ASP A 459 31.92 15.29 -15.25
C ASP A 459 33.17 16.18 -15.27
N ALA A 460 33.51 16.73 -14.13
CA ALA A 460 34.62 17.69 -14.03
C ALA A 460 36.00 17.10 -14.37
N ARG A 461 36.17 15.77 -14.26
CA ARG A 461 37.45 15.08 -14.52
C ARG A 461 37.62 14.73 -16.00
N SER A 462 36.59 14.13 -16.59
CA SER A 462 36.66 13.64 -17.99
C SER A 462 36.16 14.65 -19.02
N GLY A 463 35.36 15.65 -18.60
CA GLY A 463 34.66 16.58 -19.49
C GLY A 463 33.45 15.95 -20.20
N VAL A 464 33.17 14.66 -19.98
CA VAL A 464 32.08 13.91 -20.62
C VAL A 464 30.73 14.28 -19.97
N ALA A 465 29.73 14.51 -20.81
CA ALA A 465 28.35 14.73 -20.34
C ALA A 465 27.70 13.39 -19.96
N TYR A 466 26.98 13.34 -18.86
CA TYR A 466 26.25 12.14 -18.42
C TYR A 466 24.89 12.50 -17.82
N SER A 467 23.95 11.59 -17.90
CA SER A 467 22.67 11.69 -17.18
C SER A 467 22.08 10.32 -16.92
N PHE A 468 21.18 10.23 -15.95
CA PHE A 468 20.39 9.06 -15.64
C PHE A 468 18.94 9.29 -16.07
N GLY A 469 18.47 8.52 -17.05
CA GLY A 469 17.12 8.63 -17.58
C GLY A 469 16.28 7.40 -17.34
N LEU A 470 14.99 7.61 -17.17
CA LEU A 470 13.97 6.55 -17.07
C LEU A 470 13.17 6.49 -18.37
N VAL A 471 13.05 5.29 -18.94
CA VAL A 471 12.04 5.00 -19.96
C VAL A 471 11.04 4.01 -19.36
N ARG A 472 9.87 4.52 -19.00
CA ARG A 472 8.84 3.71 -18.36
C ARG A 472 7.87 3.19 -19.39
N VAL A 473 7.62 1.87 -19.37
CA VAL A 473 6.64 1.18 -20.21
C VAL A 473 5.77 0.21 -19.40
N ALA A 474 4.56 -0.09 -19.90
CA ALA A 474 3.60 -0.86 -19.10
C ALA A 474 3.93 -2.36 -18.98
N ASN A 475 4.57 -2.97 -19.98
CA ASN A 475 4.72 -4.43 -20.08
C ASN A 475 6.19 -4.87 -20.16
N ILE A 476 6.47 -6.07 -19.64
CA ILE A 476 7.81 -6.66 -19.62
C ILE A 476 8.35 -6.88 -21.03
N ALA A 477 7.56 -7.46 -21.93
CA ALA A 477 7.99 -7.68 -23.33
C ALA A 477 8.37 -6.37 -24.00
N THR A 478 7.53 -5.34 -23.84
CA THR A 478 7.80 -3.99 -24.33
C THR A 478 9.08 -3.41 -23.75
N ALA A 479 9.34 -3.59 -22.43
CA ALA A 479 10.56 -3.11 -21.80
C ALA A 479 11.82 -3.74 -22.40
N VAL A 480 11.78 -5.04 -22.67
CA VAL A 480 12.88 -5.76 -23.31
C VAL A 480 13.10 -5.28 -24.77
N ASP A 481 12.02 -5.10 -25.53
CA ASP A 481 12.10 -4.63 -26.93
C ASP A 481 12.63 -3.19 -27.01
N VAL A 482 12.15 -2.29 -26.14
CA VAL A 482 12.63 -0.91 -26.04
C VAL A 482 14.10 -0.86 -25.62
N ALA A 483 14.50 -1.67 -24.61
CA ALA A 483 15.88 -1.70 -24.18
C ALA A 483 16.84 -2.16 -25.29
N ARG A 484 16.45 -3.19 -26.06
CA ARG A 484 17.21 -3.65 -27.22
C ARG A 484 17.29 -2.61 -28.33
N HIS A 485 16.17 -1.94 -28.59
CA HIS A 485 16.11 -0.89 -29.61
C HIS A 485 17.02 0.28 -29.22
N LEU A 486 16.91 0.79 -28.00
CA LEU A 486 17.74 1.91 -27.54
C LEU A 486 19.24 1.55 -27.50
N ALA A 487 19.60 0.33 -27.08
CA ALA A 487 20.99 -0.12 -27.12
C ALA A 487 21.57 -0.21 -28.55
N LYS A 488 20.73 -0.49 -29.54
CA LYS A 488 21.13 -0.53 -30.95
C LYS A 488 21.24 0.87 -31.57
N GLU A 489 20.22 1.72 -31.34
CA GLU A 489 20.14 3.05 -31.95
C GLU A 489 21.05 4.08 -31.26
N LEU A 490 21.40 3.86 -30.00
CA LEU A 490 22.25 4.73 -29.18
C LEU A 490 23.43 3.94 -28.60
N PRO A 491 24.44 3.61 -29.43
CA PRO A 491 25.56 2.76 -29.01
C PRO A 491 26.43 3.38 -27.88
N GLN A 492 26.39 4.72 -27.73
CA GLN A 492 27.04 5.43 -26.64
C GLN A 492 26.30 5.28 -25.31
N ALA A 493 25.01 4.88 -25.32
CA ALA A 493 24.22 4.74 -24.12
C ALA A 493 24.55 3.44 -23.35
N ARG A 494 24.36 3.49 -22.04
CA ARG A 494 24.38 2.31 -21.15
C ARG A 494 22.94 2.02 -20.73
N VAL A 495 22.37 0.94 -21.28
CA VAL A 495 20.94 0.62 -21.12
C VAL A 495 20.78 -0.55 -20.17
N ALA A 496 20.00 -0.34 -19.11
CA ALA A 496 19.56 -1.39 -18.18
C ALA A 496 18.06 -1.64 -18.34
N CYS A 497 17.65 -2.91 -18.37
CA CYS A 497 16.25 -3.31 -18.37
C CYS A 497 15.87 -3.82 -16.96
N TYR A 498 14.77 -3.28 -16.37
CA TYR A 498 14.36 -3.60 -15.03
C TYR A 498 12.86 -3.95 -14.97
N HIS A 499 12.56 -5.20 -14.56
CA HIS A 499 11.20 -5.72 -14.50
C HIS A 499 11.03 -6.83 -13.44
N ALA A 500 9.79 -7.19 -13.14
CA ALA A 500 9.45 -8.15 -12.08
C ALA A 500 9.91 -9.59 -12.36
N ASN A 501 10.06 -9.99 -13.64
CA ASN A 501 10.46 -11.34 -14.05
C ASN A 501 11.98 -11.54 -14.14
N ASP A 502 12.78 -10.60 -13.68
CA ASP A 502 14.21 -10.84 -13.49
C ASP A 502 14.41 -11.99 -12.49
N TRP A 503 15.41 -12.82 -12.72
CA TRP A 503 15.78 -13.86 -11.77
C TRP A 503 16.09 -13.23 -10.41
N HIS A 504 15.62 -13.82 -9.32
CA HIS A 504 15.69 -13.23 -7.98
C HIS A 504 17.07 -12.66 -7.61
N ILE A 505 18.15 -13.39 -7.90
CA ILE A 505 19.51 -12.94 -7.64
C ILE A 505 19.87 -11.74 -8.51
N ALA A 506 19.62 -11.81 -9.83
CA ALA A 506 19.91 -10.72 -10.75
C ALA A 506 19.10 -9.47 -10.40
N ARG A 507 17.82 -9.66 -10.08
CA ARG A 507 16.94 -8.58 -9.63
C ARG A 507 17.45 -7.91 -8.37
N PHE A 508 17.84 -8.69 -7.35
CA PHE A 508 18.42 -8.18 -6.11
C PHE A 508 19.67 -7.33 -6.35
N HIS A 509 20.56 -7.77 -7.23
CA HIS A 509 21.76 -7.00 -7.58
C HIS A 509 21.43 -5.72 -8.36
N LYS A 510 20.50 -5.78 -9.32
CA LYS A 510 20.02 -4.58 -10.04
C LYS A 510 19.42 -3.57 -9.07
N GLU A 511 18.54 -4.01 -8.19
CA GLU A 511 17.89 -3.16 -7.20
C GLU A 511 18.92 -2.48 -6.29
N LYS A 512 19.83 -3.24 -5.70
CA LYS A 512 20.91 -2.65 -4.90
C LYS A 512 21.76 -1.65 -5.66
N ARG A 513 22.03 -1.95 -6.92
CA ARG A 513 22.82 -1.07 -7.78
C ARG A 513 22.10 0.23 -8.10
N LEU A 514 20.81 0.15 -8.47
CA LEU A 514 19.99 1.30 -8.73
C LEU A 514 19.75 2.13 -7.47
N ASP A 515 19.43 1.48 -6.32
CA ASP A 515 19.28 2.15 -5.04
C ASP A 515 20.54 2.94 -4.65
N PHE A 516 21.73 2.39 -4.90
CA PHE A 516 22.99 3.09 -4.65
C PHE A 516 23.20 4.29 -5.59
N LEU A 517 23.07 4.08 -6.91
CA LEU A 517 23.35 5.12 -7.91
C LEU A 517 22.32 6.25 -7.90
N LEU A 518 21.05 5.95 -7.65
CA LEU A 518 19.93 6.90 -7.77
C LEU A 518 19.49 7.50 -6.43
N SER A 519 20.14 7.14 -5.30
CA SER A 519 19.97 7.82 -4.01
C SER A 519 20.78 9.12 -4.00
N ARG A 520 20.17 10.22 -4.44
CA ARG A 520 20.86 11.50 -4.72
C ARG A 520 20.51 12.62 -3.73
N ALA A 521 20.04 12.27 -2.55
CA ALA A 521 19.68 13.26 -1.52
C ALA A 521 20.90 14.06 -1.02
N GLU A 522 22.06 13.43 -0.96
CA GLU A 522 23.34 14.05 -0.56
C GLU A 522 24.19 14.56 -1.75
N GLY A 523 23.60 14.55 -2.96
CA GLY A 523 24.26 14.96 -4.20
C GLY A 523 24.88 13.79 -4.99
N ASP A 524 25.60 14.12 -6.06
CA ASP A 524 26.03 13.18 -7.09
C ASP A 524 27.48 12.67 -6.94
N ARG A 525 28.19 13.04 -5.85
CA ARG A 525 29.61 12.70 -5.67
C ARG A 525 29.90 11.21 -5.67
N HIS A 526 29.01 10.41 -5.07
CA HIS A 526 29.14 8.96 -5.02
C HIS A 526 29.02 8.30 -6.39
N ILE A 527 28.25 8.88 -7.30
CA ILE A 527 28.03 8.38 -8.66
C ILE A 527 29.33 8.47 -9.47
N VAL A 528 29.93 9.67 -9.51
CA VAL A 528 31.15 9.89 -10.28
C VAL A 528 32.39 9.26 -9.65
N ALA A 529 32.33 8.91 -8.35
CA ALA A 529 33.35 8.16 -7.64
C ALA A 529 33.20 6.63 -7.81
N ASP A 530 32.06 6.17 -8.28
CA ASP A 530 31.80 4.74 -8.50
C ASP A 530 32.68 4.18 -9.62
N HIS A 531 33.28 3.01 -9.35
CA HIS A 531 34.26 2.39 -10.24
C HIS A 531 33.71 2.09 -11.63
N GLU A 532 32.49 1.58 -11.75
CA GLU A 532 31.88 1.21 -13.03
C GLU A 532 31.48 2.45 -13.84
N ILE A 533 30.82 3.41 -13.18
CA ILE A 533 30.45 4.68 -13.83
C ILE A 533 31.73 5.41 -14.28
N ARG A 534 32.76 5.43 -13.44
CA ARG A 534 34.04 6.05 -13.75
C ARG A 534 34.69 5.41 -15.00
N ALA A 535 34.69 4.08 -15.08
CA ALA A 535 35.23 3.36 -16.22
C ALA A 535 34.54 3.75 -17.54
N PHE A 536 33.21 3.88 -17.54
CA PHE A 536 32.45 4.31 -18.72
C PHE A 536 32.73 5.77 -19.12
N LEU A 537 32.91 6.66 -18.16
CA LEU A 537 33.23 8.06 -18.44
C LEU A 537 34.68 8.20 -18.96
N ASP A 538 35.63 7.49 -18.38
CA ASP A 538 37.04 7.48 -18.81
C ASP A 538 37.19 6.83 -20.22
N GLU A 539 36.44 5.74 -20.50
CA GLU A 539 36.35 5.12 -21.84
C GLU A 539 35.79 6.11 -22.87
N ALA A 540 34.68 6.81 -22.55
CA ALA A 540 34.10 7.79 -23.45
C ALA A 540 35.06 8.95 -23.71
N ALA A 541 35.79 9.44 -22.71
CA ALA A 541 36.79 10.48 -22.91
C ALA A 541 37.95 10.00 -23.79
N HIS A 542 38.41 8.75 -23.62
CA HIS A 542 39.45 8.17 -24.46
C HIS A 542 39.05 8.00 -25.91
N GLU A 543 37.78 7.67 -26.14
CA GLU A 543 37.19 7.54 -27.48
C GLU A 543 36.68 8.87 -28.05
N GLU A 544 36.95 9.98 -27.42
CA GLU A 544 36.47 11.33 -27.78
C GLU A 544 34.95 11.42 -27.95
N ARG A 545 34.20 10.56 -27.22
CA ARG A 545 32.72 10.66 -27.18
C ARG A 545 32.30 11.78 -26.25
N PRO A 546 31.39 12.67 -26.67
CA PRO A 546 31.01 13.84 -25.84
C PRO A 546 30.13 13.51 -24.67
N ASP A 547 29.40 12.36 -24.73
CA ASP A 547 28.36 12.02 -23.76
C ASP A 547 28.20 10.52 -23.53
N VAL A 548 27.61 10.17 -22.35
CA VAL A 548 27.19 8.82 -21.97
C VAL A 548 25.84 8.91 -21.26
N PRO A 549 24.71 8.67 -21.94
CA PRO A 549 23.41 8.51 -21.27
C PRO A 549 23.30 7.15 -20.60
N PHE A 550 22.98 7.13 -19.31
CA PHE A 550 22.60 5.94 -18.55
C PHE A 550 21.08 5.83 -18.54
N ILE A 551 20.52 4.79 -19.14
CA ILE A 551 19.08 4.65 -19.38
C ILE A 551 18.56 3.42 -18.65
N VAL A 552 17.56 3.60 -17.80
CA VAL A 552 16.82 2.50 -17.18
C VAL A 552 15.48 2.35 -17.90
N VAL A 553 15.29 1.24 -18.61
CA VAL A 553 13.98 0.88 -19.18
C VAL A 553 13.26 0.02 -18.17
N ALA A 554 12.17 0.52 -17.60
CA ALA A 554 11.48 -0.14 -16.51
C ALA A 554 9.98 -0.30 -16.73
N THR A 555 9.41 -1.34 -16.10
CA THR A 555 7.97 -1.55 -15.93
C THR A 555 7.50 -0.85 -14.65
N PRO A 556 6.19 -0.89 -14.29
CA PRO A 556 5.69 -0.32 -13.02
C PRO A 556 6.42 -0.73 -11.73
N VAL A 557 7.33 -1.69 -11.78
CA VAL A 557 8.23 -2.03 -10.67
C VAL A 557 9.07 -0.83 -10.18
N GLU A 558 9.26 0.19 -11.02
CA GLU A 558 9.97 1.43 -10.69
C GLU A 558 9.05 2.47 -10.05
N GLU A 559 7.74 2.37 -10.22
CA GLU A 559 6.78 3.37 -9.74
C GLU A 559 6.56 3.29 -8.23
N VAL A 560 6.64 2.09 -7.66
CA VAL A 560 6.23 1.84 -6.28
C VAL A 560 7.42 1.41 -5.43
N GLY A 561 7.56 2.04 -4.26
CA GLY A 561 8.54 1.64 -3.24
C GLY A 561 9.99 1.97 -3.53
N ARG A 562 10.29 2.65 -4.62
CA ARG A 562 11.66 3.05 -4.97
C ARG A 562 11.94 4.50 -4.59
N ASP A 563 13.13 4.75 -4.10
CA ASP A 563 13.59 6.11 -3.76
C ASP A 563 14.66 6.58 -4.76
N HIS A 564 14.36 6.40 -6.05
CA HIS A 564 15.24 6.75 -7.16
C HIS A 564 15.01 8.19 -7.62
N ASP A 565 16.07 8.86 -8.05
CA ASP A 565 16.08 10.23 -8.56
C ASP A 565 16.75 10.28 -9.93
N PHE A 566 15.94 10.27 -10.99
CA PHE A 566 16.39 10.42 -12.38
C PHE A 566 16.51 11.89 -12.79
N ASP A 567 17.33 12.17 -13.78
CA ASP A 567 17.47 13.51 -14.36
C ASP A 567 16.28 13.84 -15.27
N TRP A 568 15.78 12.83 -15.99
CA TRP A 568 14.67 12.94 -16.94
C TRP A 568 13.94 11.60 -17.13
N ALA A 569 12.76 11.67 -17.77
CA ALA A 569 12.02 10.45 -18.13
C ALA A 569 11.27 10.57 -19.47
N VAL A 570 11.14 9.41 -20.16
CA VAL A 570 10.15 9.19 -21.22
C VAL A 570 9.10 8.22 -20.69
N LEU A 571 7.83 8.64 -20.68
CA LEU A 571 6.76 7.92 -20.02
C LEU A 571 5.70 7.43 -21.00
N ASP A 572 5.56 6.10 -21.12
CA ASP A 572 4.45 5.45 -21.80
C ASP A 572 3.23 5.43 -20.86
N VAL A 573 2.27 6.33 -21.11
CA VAL A 573 1.16 6.56 -20.20
C VAL A 573 0.09 5.49 -20.36
N SER A 574 -0.24 4.79 -19.29
CA SER A 574 -1.34 3.82 -19.26
C SER A 574 -2.48 4.22 -18.30
N SER A 575 -2.22 5.14 -17.38
CA SER A 575 -3.19 5.76 -16.48
C SER A 575 -2.62 7.10 -15.95
N ALA A 576 -3.48 7.95 -15.39
CA ALA A 576 -3.05 9.17 -14.71
C ALA A 576 -2.11 8.84 -13.54
N GLN A 577 -2.45 7.84 -12.74
CA GLN A 577 -1.64 7.36 -11.62
C GLN A 577 -0.23 6.96 -12.09
N SER A 578 -0.12 6.18 -13.19
CA SER A 578 1.19 5.77 -13.71
C SER A 578 2.04 6.94 -14.18
N LEU A 579 1.41 7.96 -14.80
CA LEU A 579 2.10 9.18 -15.21
C LEU A 579 2.71 9.89 -14.01
N VAL A 580 1.91 10.10 -12.96
CA VAL A 580 2.32 10.87 -11.79
C VAL A 580 3.35 10.11 -10.95
N GLN A 581 3.15 8.82 -10.72
CA GLN A 581 4.08 7.99 -9.95
C GLN A 581 5.46 7.89 -10.63
N ALA A 582 5.49 7.67 -11.94
CA ALA A 582 6.73 7.64 -12.69
C ALA A 582 7.40 9.02 -12.77
N ALA A 583 6.62 10.08 -13.00
CA ALA A 583 7.13 11.45 -12.95
C ALA A 583 7.71 11.79 -11.57
N GLY A 584 7.13 11.24 -10.50
CA GLY A 584 7.62 11.36 -9.13
C GLY A 584 9.04 10.82 -8.91
N ARG A 585 9.60 10.07 -9.85
CA ARG A 585 11.00 9.59 -9.84
C ARG A 585 11.98 10.57 -10.51
N VAL A 586 11.48 11.59 -11.19
CA VAL A 586 12.31 12.61 -11.82
C VAL A 586 12.54 13.76 -10.86
N ASN A 587 13.80 14.19 -10.70
CA ASN A 587 14.17 15.32 -9.86
C ASN A 587 13.60 15.22 -8.43
N ARG A 588 13.62 14.00 -7.89
CA ARG A 588 12.91 13.64 -6.64
C ARG A 588 13.59 14.20 -5.39
N HIS A 589 14.90 14.05 -5.30
CA HIS A 589 15.67 14.49 -4.13
C HIS A 589 16.17 15.91 -4.28
N ARG A 590 16.63 16.25 -5.47
CA ARG A 590 17.33 17.49 -5.76
C ARG A 590 16.40 18.71 -5.83
N LEU A 591 15.14 18.52 -6.24
CA LEU A 591 14.10 19.55 -6.36
C LEU A 591 14.62 20.84 -7.03
N ARG A 592 15.36 20.69 -8.14
CA ARG A 592 15.85 21.80 -8.94
C ARG A 592 14.70 22.33 -9.79
N PRO A 593 14.38 23.63 -9.75
CA PRO A 593 13.40 24.18 -10.68
C PRO A 593 13.80 23.89 -12.13
N CYS A 594 12.91 23.31 -12.92
CA CYS A 594 13.21 22.95 -14.30
C CYS A 594 13.04 24.13 -15.28
N GLY A 595 12.53 25.28 -14.81
CA GLY A 595 12.29 26.45 -15.64
C GLY A 595 11.43 26.11 -16.87
N ASP A 596 11.84 26.59 -18.04
CA ASP A 596 11.15 26.33 -19.31
C ASP A 596 11.57 25.03 -20.01
N ALA A 597 12.53 24.28 -19.45
CA ALA A 597 13.07 23.07 -20.06
C ALA A 597 12.34 21.82 -19.52
N PRO A 598 11.44 21.17 -20.30
CA PRO A 598 10.82 19.93 -19.90
C PRO A 598 11.85 18.85 -19.55
N ASN A 599 11.64 18.18 -18.43
CA ASN A 599 12.45 17.02 -18.00
C ASN A 599 11.70 15.70 -18.12
N ILE A 600 10.48 15.74 -18.65
CA ILE A 600 9.67 14.55 -18.97
C ILE A 600 9.18 14.68 -20.41
N ALA A 601 9.10 13.55 -21.10
CA ALA A 601 8.50 13.47 -22.43
C ALA A 601 7.45 12.37 -22.48
N VAL A 602 6.34 12.61 -23.17
CA VAL A 602 5.22 11.69 -23.30
C VAL A 602 4.94 11.46 -24.78
N PRO A 603 5.04 10.23 -25.31
CA PRO A 603 4.60 9.90 -26.67
C PRO A 603 3.10 10.19 -26.83
N GLN A 604 2.69 10.72 -28.00
CA GLN A 604 1.31 11.10 -28.29
C GLN A 604 0.32 9.94 -28.14
N PHE A 605 0.73 8.75 -28.50
CA PHE A 605 -0.02 7.52 -28.29
C PHE A 605 0.79 6.57 -27.42
N ASN A 606 0.14 5.76 -26.60
CA ASN A 606 0.85 4.74 -25.82
C ASN A 606 1.21 3.52 -26.70
N TRP A 607 2.21 2.75 -26.26
CA TRP A 607 2.68 1.54 -26.96
C TRP A 607 1.56 0.57 -27.32
N ARG A 608 0.61 0.35 -26.43
CA ARG A 608 -0.47 -0.62 -26.64
C ARG A 608 -1.42 -0.17 -27.75
N HIS A 609 -1.74 1.11 -27.81
CA HIS A 609 -2.53 1.69 -28.90
C HIS A 609 -1.82 1.49 -30.23
N CYS A 610 -0.55 1.85 -30.33
CA CYS A 610 0.24 1.68 -31.56
C CYS A 610 0.28 0.21 -32.02
N ARG A 611 0.48 -0.71 -31.07
CA ARG A 611 0.44 -2.16 -31.36
C ARG A 611 -0.93 -2.64 -31.82
N ASN A 612 -2.00 -2.11 -31.26
CA ASN A 612 -3.35 -2.44 -31.67
C ASN A 612 -3.64 -1.86 -33.08
N SER A 613 -3.19 -0.65 -33.35
CA SER A 613 -3.31 -0.01 -34.67
C SER A 613 -2.57 -0.79 -35.76
N ASP A 614 -1.34 -1.24 -35.50
CA ASP A 614 -0.56 -2.12 -36.42
C ASP A 614 -1.28 -3.45 -36.71
N ARG A 615 -2.16 -3.90 -35.81
CA ARG A 615 -2.99 -5.10 -35.99
C ARG A 615 -4.35 -4.84 -36.67
N GLY A 616 -4.62 -3.59 -37.02
CA GLY A 616 -5.92 -3.18 -37.57
C GLY A 616 -7.04 -3.03 -36.53
N GLU A 617 -6.71 -2.96 -35.25
CA GLU A 617 -7.65 -2.84 -34.13
C GLU A 617 -7.45 -1.52 -33.34
N PRO A 618 -7.48 -0.32 -33.94
CA PRO A 618 -7.15 0.94 -33.25
C PRO A 618 -8.11 1.29 -32.10
N ARG A 619 -9.30 0.68 -32.04
CA ARG A 619 -10.29 0.86 -30.97
C ARG A 619 -10.17 -0.18 -29.84
N ALA A 620 -9.18 -1.07 -29.91
CA ALA A 620 -8.95 -2.02 -28.82
C ALA A 620 -8.42 -1.31 -27.57
N PRO A 621 -8.68 -1.84 -26.35
CA PRO A 621 -8.24 -1.24 -25.10
C PRO A 621 -6.74 -0.94 -25.09
N ALA A 622 -6.38 0.29 -24.75
CA ALA A 622 -5.01 0.77 -24.70
C ALA A 622 -4.57 1.21 -23.30
N PHE A 623 -5.48 1.79 -22.51
CA PHE A 623 -5.21 2.23 -21.14
C PHE A 623 -5.51 1.12 -20.12
N CYS A 624 -4.67 0.09 -20.13
CA CYS A 624 -4.80 -1.07 -19.26
C CYS A 624 -3.45 -1.54 -18.71
N TRP A 625 -3.48 -2.08 -17.47
CA TRP A 625 -2.37 -2.71 -16.77
C TRP A 625 -1.10 -1.83 -16.61
N PRO A 626 -1.13 -0.80 -15.75
CA PRO A 626 -2.26 -0.27 -14.98
C PRO A 626 -3.19 0.59 -15.82
N GLY A 627 -4.49 0.51 -15.57
CA GLY A 627 -5.53 1.25 -16.27
C GLY A 627 -6.86 0.51 -16.24
N TYR A 628 -7.95 1.20 -16.59
CA TYR A 628 -9.30 0.69 -16.40
C TYR A 628 -9.98 0.18 -17.66
N GLU A 629 -9.37 0.32 -18.85
CA GLU A 629 -9.90 -0.29 -20.05
C GLU A 629 -9.73 -1.83 -20.04
N GLY A 630 -10.71 -2.55 -20.57
CA GLY A 630 -10.68 -3.99 -20.69
C GLY A 630 -11.69 -4.53 -21.68
N LYS A 631 -11.66 -5.85 -21.96
CA LYS A 631 -12.59 -6.48 -22.93
C LYS A 631 -14.06 -6.33 -22.54
N ASP A 632 -14.34 -6.36 -21.25
CA ASP A 632 -15.69 -6.30 -20.66
C ASP A 632 -15.93 -4.99 -19.87
N LYS A 633 -15.03 -3.99 -20.03
CA LYS A 633 -15.08 -2.70 -19.34
C LYS A 633 -15.36 -1.58 -20.33
N GLU A 634 -15.66 -0.41 -19.82
CA GLU A 634 -15.79 0.81 -20.63
C GLU A 634 -14.52 1.04 -21.46
N ARG A 635 -14.71 1.51 -22.68
CA ARG A 635 -13.64 1.82 -23.63
C ARG A 635 -13.64 3.31 -23.90
N TYR A 636 -12.46 3.88 -23.97
CA TYR A 636 -12.32 5.26 -24.39
C TYR A 636 -12.50 5.38 -25.91
N SER A 637 -13.16 6.45 -26.32
CA SER A 637 -13.34 6.75 -27.74
C SER A 637 -12.06 7.32 -28.38
N ILE A 638 -11.14 7.84 -27.56
CA ILE A 638 -9.94 8.56 -27.97
C ILE A 638 -8.76 8.01 -27.18
N HIS A 639 -7.66 7.69 -27.87
CA HIS A 639 -6.39 7.29 -27.25
C HIS A 639 -5.25 8.30 -27.48
N ASP A 640 -5.57 9.44 -28.08
CA ASP A 640 -4.62 10.54 -28.33
C ASP A 640 -4.39 11.37 -27.06
N LEU A 641 -3.22 11.22 -26.47
CA LEU A 641 -2.83 11.94 -25.26
C LEU A 641 -2.70 13.46 -25.47
N ALA A 642 -2.56 13.93 -26.73
CA ALA A 642 -2.61 15.35 -27.04
C ALA A 642 -3.98 15.97 -26.75
N GLN A 643 -5.06 15.15 -26.84
CA GLN A 643 -6.44 15.58 -26.60
C GLN A 643 -6.91 15.27 -25.17
N ILE A 644 -6.36 14.22 -24.58
CA ILE A 644 -6.80 13.71 -23.27
C ILE A 644 -6.16 14.50 -22.12
N LEU A 645 -4.85 14.79 -22.21
CA LEU A 645 -4.12 15.49 -21.16
C LEU A 645 -4.28 17.01 -21.26
N PRO A 646 -4.34 17.74 -20.13
CA PRO A 646 -4.57 19.18 -20.12
C PRO A 646 -3.28 19.98 -20.45
N TRP A 647 -2.82 19.86 -21.68
CA TRP A 647 -1.66 20.60 -22.17
C TRP A 647 -1.93 22.10 -22.21
N ARG A 648 -1.02 22.89 -21.66
CA ARG A 648 -1.01 24.36 -21.76
C ARG A 648 0.22 24.77 -22.55
N GLU A 649 0.04 25.37 -23.72
CA GLU A 649 1.14 25.78 -24.63
C GLU A 649 2.12 24.62 -24.95
N GLY A 650 1.57 23.40 -25.13
CA GLY A 650 2.36 22.20 -25.44
C GLY A 650 3.11 21.61 -24.23
N ARG A 651 2.82 22.04 -23.03
CA ARG A 651 3.45 21.65 -21.77
C ARG A 651 2.43 21.14 -20.76
N LEU A 652 2.85 20.16 -19.96
CA LEU A 652 2.07 19.63 -18.85
C LEU A 652 2.93 19.71 -17.59
N VAL A 653 2.51 20.56 -16.66
CA VAL A 653 3.15 20.63 -15.34
C VAL A 653 2.68 19.43 -14.51
N ILE A 654 3.63 18.61 -14.06
CA ILE A 654 3.36 17.51 -13.12
C ILE A 654 3.89 17.93 -11.77
N THR A 655 2.99 18.21 -10.85
CA THR A 655 3.37 18.72 -9.55
C THR A 655 3.92 17.63 -8.64
N ARG A 656 4.49 18.06 -7.55
CA ARG A 656 5.04 17.24 -6.50
C ARG A 656 3.95 16.45 -5.75
N SER A 657 2.73 16.99 -5.72
CA SER A 657 1.54 16.35 -5.21
C SER A 657 0.75 15.74 -6.36
N GLU A 658 0.44 14.49 -6.24
CA GLU A 658 -0.30 13.71 -7.23
C GLU A 658 -1.79 14.04 -7.26
N GLU A 659 -2.24 15.03 -6.49
CA GLU A 659 -3.64 15.41 -6.36
C GLU A 659 -4.18 16.20 -7.55
N HIS A 660 -3.31 16.75 -8.39
CA HIS A 660 -3.69 17.13 -9.74
C HIS A 660 -4.29 15.95 -10.53
N THR A 661 -4.15 14.72 -10.03
CA THR A 661 -4.80 13.56 -10.62
C THR A 661 -6.32 13.60 -10.52
N SER A 662 -6.91 14.30 -9.58
CA SER A 662 -8.37 14.46 -9.59
C SER A 662 -8.82 15.30 -10.78
N GLU A 663 -8.06 16.33 -11.15
CA GLU A 663 -8.28 17.11 -12.37
C GLU A 663 -7.90 16.31 -13.62
N LEU A 664 -6.77 15.62 -13.62
CA LEU A 664 -6.38 14.67 -14.65
C LEU A 664 -7.34 13.48 -14.74
N GLN A 665 -7.83 12.94 -13.63
CA GLN A 665 -8.84 11.87 -13.61
C GLN A 665 -10.20 12.36 -14.09
N SER A 666 -10.61 13.58 -13.76
CA SER A 666 -11.85 14.16 -14.25
C SER A 666 -11.83 14.46 -15.74
N HIS A 667 -10.67 14.89 -16.27
CA HIS A 667 -10.46 15.13 -17.69
C HIS A 667 -10.23 13.85 -18.49
N LEU A 668 -9.63 12.83 -17.86
CA LEU A 668 -9.36 11.55 -18.51
C LEU A 668 -10.56 10.60 -18.47
N ASN A 669 -11.63 10.92 -17.70
CA ASN A 669 -12.68 9.94 -17.36
C ASN A 669 -12.12 8.56 -16.97
N LEU A 670 -10.93 8.56 -16.35
CA LEU A 670 -10.18 7.36 -15.96
C LEU A 670 -10.59 6.91 -14.54
N VAL A 671 -11.88 7.07 -14.20
CA VAL A 671 -12.45 6.55 -12.96
C VAL A 671 -13.05 5.19 -13.19
#